data_f4df071f70768c053c998530770d3d2b
#
_entry.id   f4df071f70768c053c998530770d3d2b
#
_cell.length_a   1.000
_cell.length_b   1.000
_cell.length_c   1.000
_cell.angle_alpha   90.00
_cell.angle_beta   90.00
_cell.angle_gamma   90.00
#
_symmetry.space_group_name_H-M   'P 1'
#
loop_
_entity.id
_entity.type
_entity.pdbx_description
1 polymer ?
#
loop_
_entity_poly.entity_id
_entity_poly.type
_entity_poly.pdbx_seq_one_letter_code
_entity_poly.pdbx_strand_id
1 'polypeptide(L)'
;MTALPGETPGTDDVAAEDVTGGAAADPAPAEAPGAAEDGEAQVQEAGAAAEDPAADATASDATASDGTADATASGGTVDGTTADGTGDASPAPELSEAQAELAAQRELRERIEKRKAEKAAPIAAGTGLSGTAADLLAAVRAVESGEKAGSAFFASPAPAQAPRRPAPAAAQPPRTPAPETTAPAPQAASPEAVAAVRAVLVEGGAPEALARPAVGALGEQAAELLRTDPWQLLAVPGVRPEQADGFARALLGDGCGPDDGRRTAALVGWVLERAALQGHTALDADTVRTALAERAVSDPDAAVREAVEEGVALLFGENEEQEPDDTGAEDGEADGAVSEEDAEAEREPVQLLLGLDRYALAEESLAEGLARLVNACEKAADWAEAAAAAPSPSAAELIRTSAAAGLVVHSGGEAARAEPAALIAAARGLGLRAFGATHSEDGRRRLADAIGDPDTAVTLAGLLSGAQGPGRDEDGALALDLLVVLDAPQLDVESAAVLVEALADGVRLVLSGDPGVLGSAGAGRVFADVLAARACPQVVSRTPDPGPIGELVSGIGIGELNQVDAPGKEVVIVPVRDAGEAVHRTVQLVADSVPRAFSIPAEETQVITVGHGGAAGTRALNEALKQRLNPGPGRFGGFDPGDRVVHVPAPGRAVPGVVRSADAEGLRLDCGGVPVVVPQERVESSVRHGWALSAHQAAGMRWPAAVVVLPGDAAQGLSRPWVYTAFGRGERHLSVVHGVDQALPHAVAQVPAQERTTRLRPLLEALPTPDAAP
;
A
#
# COMPACT_ATOMS: atom_id res chain seq x y z
N MET A 1 2.38 3.48 56.68
CA MET A 1 3.05 4.37 57.61
C MET A 1 3.93 5.28 56.79
N THR A 2 3.44 6.46 56.61
CA THR A 2 3.95 7.79 56.97
C THR A 2 5.03 8.30 56.02
N ALA A 3 5.06 9.42 55.41
CA ALA A 3 4.17 10.58 55.22
C ALA A 3 4.98 11.54 54.32
N LEU A 4 4.33 12.25 53.45
CA LEU A 4 4.71 13.58 52.94
C LEU A 4 4.75 14.59 54.13
N PRO A 5 5.28 15.80 54.07
CA PRO A 5 5.04 16.88 53.13
C PRO A 5 6.33 17.67 52.78
N GLY A 6 6.42 18.70 51.96
CA GLY A 6 5.53 19.78 51.58
C GLY A 6 6.35 21.04 51.34
N GLU A 7 5.86 21.82 50.46
CA GLU A 7 5.72 23.28 50.36
C GLU A 7 6.84 24.17 49.82
N THR A 8 6.49 24.81 48.72
CA THR A 8 6.87 26.16 48.27
C THR A 8 6.48 27.26 49.34
N PRO A 9 6.94 28.52 49.34
CA PRO A 9 6.76 29.53 48.30
C PRO A 9 7.91 30.54 48.19
N GLY A 10 8.00 31.39 47.20
CA GLY A 10 7.33 32.60 46.86
C GLY A 10 8.29 33.66 46.41
N THR A 11 7.99 34.27 45.31
CA THR A 11 7.94 35.70 44.92
C THR A 11 8.97 36.70 45.46
N ASP A 12 9.52 37.48 44.55
CA ASP A 12 9.45 38.93 44.31
C ASP A 12 10.63 39.37 43.45
N ASP A 13 10.40 39.86 42.25
CA ASP A 13 10.12 41.22 41.75
C ASP A 13 11.25 42.23 41.95
N VAL A 14 11.57 43.00 40.92
CA VAL A 14 11.99 44.40 40.77
C VAL A 14 13.13 44.65 39.79
N ALA A 15 12.71 45.19 38.62
CA ALA A 15 13.11 46.36 37.86
C ALA A 15 14.58 46.62 37.40
N ALA A 16 14.66 46.74 36.10
CA ALA A 16 15.19 47.84 35.25
C ALA A 16 16.39 48.68 35.70
N GLU A 17 17.36 48.82 34.80
CA GLU A 17 17.83 50.09 34.20
C GLU A 17 18.98 49.84 33.19
N ASP A 18 18.76 50.26 32.03
CA ASP A 18 19.40 51.02 30.97
C ASP A 18 20.82 51.52 31.27
N VAL A 19 21.71 51.55 30.27
CA VAL A 19 22.53 52.62 29.72
C VAL A 19 23.66 52.12 28.78
N THR A 20 23.45 52.39 27.49
CA THR A 20 24.35 52.92 26.43
C THR A 20 25.87 52.65 26.41
N GLY A 21 26.37 52.27 25.21
CA GLY A 21 27.30 53.12 24.46
C GLY A 21 28.66 52.59 24.07
N GLY A 22 28.99 52.61 22.77
CA GLY A 22 30.30 52.87 22.20
C GLY A 22 31.00 51.64 21.55
N ALA A 23 30.94 51.45 20.29
CA ALA A 23 31.65 51.95 19.12
C ALA A 23 33.14 51.55 18.94
N ALA A 24 33.39 50.88 17.78
CA ALA A 24 34.59 50.90 16.92
C ALA A 24 35.86 50.18 17.38
N ALA A 25 36.54 49.38 16.61
CA ALA A 25 37.11 49.49 15.29
C ALA A 25 37.89 48.22 14.90
N ASP A 26 37.84 47.89 13.62
CA ASP A 26 38.78 47.07 12.87
C ASP A 26 40.23 47.63 12.90
N PRO A 27 41.32 46.89 12.67
CA PRO A 27 41.75 46.61 11.30
C PRO A 27 42.55 45.28 11.06
N ALA A 28 42.52 44.82 9.85
CA ALA A 28 43.54 43.99 9.20
C ALA A 28 44.74 44.90 8.74
N PRO A 29 45.78 44.45 8.03
CA PRO A 29 46.29 43.13 7.59
C PRO A 29 47.87 42.99 7.73
N ALA A 30 48.48 41.93 7.17
CA ALA A 30 49.81 41.81 6.52
C ALA A 30 50.47 40.46 6.86
N GLU A 31 51.04 39.71 6.06
CA GLU A 31 51.84 39.63 4.85
C GLU A 31 52.68 38.34 4.91
N ALA A 32 52.80 37.68 3.77
CA ALA A 32 53.74 36.56 3.53
C ALA A 32 55.20 37.13 3.41
N PRO A 33 56.28 36.34 3.34
CA PRO A 33 56.76 35.58 2.18
C PRO A 33 57.53 34.29 2.55
N GLY A 34 57.84 33.36 1.70
CA GLY A 34 58.53 33.25 0.46
C GLY A 34 59.21 31.92 0.38
N ALA A 35 59.15 31.25 -0.77
CA ALA A 35 60.17 30.79 -1.71
C ALA A 35 61.25 29.78 -1.15
N ALA A 36 61.73 28.78 -1.84
CA ALA A 36 61.91 28.44 -3.27
C ALA A 36 62.38 26.98 -3.41
N GLU A 37 62.26 26.48 -4.62
CA GLU A 37 63.17 25.77 -5.54
C GLU A 37 63.32 24.26 -5.34
N ASP A 38 63.42 23.36 -6.29
CA ASP A 38 63.55 23.29 -7.76
C ASP A 38 63.58 21.80 -8.12
N GLY A 39 63.31 21.41 -9.34
CA GLY A 39 63.68 20.09 -9.84
C GLY A 39 62.84 19.58 -11.02
N GLU A 40 63.20 20.06 -12.21
CA GLU A 40 62.81 19.57 -13.55
C GLU A 40 63.26 18.17 -13.92
N ALA A 41 62.54 17.55 -14.82
CA ALA A 41 62.97 16.91 -16.11
C ALA A 41 61.79 16.12 -16.67
N GLN A 42 61.15 16.51 -17.79
CA GLN A 42 61.42 16.31 -19.20
C GLN A 42 61.70 14.83 -19.57
N VAL A 43 61.23 14.19 -20.62
CA VAL A 43 60.60 14.53 -21.91
C VAL A 43 60.30 13.19 -22.66
N GLN A 44 59.42 13.23 -23.64
CA GLN A 44 59.28 12.54 -24.96
C GLN A 44 58.13 11.54 -25.02
N GLU A 45 57.06 11.84 -25.74
CA GLU A 45 56.77 11.98 -27.18
C GLU A 45 57.06 10.71 -28.06
N ALA A 46 56.03 10.22 -28.68
CA ALA A 46 55.81 9.86 -30.10
C ALA A 46 54.53 8.99 -30.16
N GLY A 47 53.52 9.15 -30.95
CA GLY A 47 53.38 9.82 -32.23
C GLY A 47 52.56 8.94 -33.16
N ALA A 48 51.56 9.54 -33.82
CA ALA A 48 50.94 9.22 -35.09
C ALA A 48 49.96 8.01 -35.18
N ALA A 49 48.83 8.05 -35.80
CA ALA A 49 48.08 8.89 -36.67
C ALA A 49 46.95 8.03 -37.30
N ALA A 50 45.80 8.67 -37.48
CA ALA A 50 44.88 8.69 -38.61
C ALA A 50 44.10 7.36 -38.90
N GLU A 51 42.81 7.37 -39.18
CA GLU A 51 42.00 8.18 -40.12
C GLU A 51 40.49 8.01 -39.80
N ASP A 52 39.78 9.10 -39.92
CA ASP A 52 38.32 9.23 -40.11
C ASP A 52 37.98 9.00 -41.62
N PRO A 53 36.73 8.72 -42.05
CA PRO A 53 35.80 9.82 -42.31
C PRO A 53 34.29 9.54 -42.08
N ALA A 54 33.60 10.55 -41.57
CA ALA A 54 32.51 11.37 -42.15
C ALA A 54 31.26 10.64 -42.66
N ALA A 55 30.08 11.05 -42.48
CA ALA A 55 29.27 12.24 -42.49
C ALA A 55 27.82 11.81 -42.16
N ASP A 56 26.81 12.51 -41.82
CA ASP A 56 26.40 13.88 -42.10
C ASP A 56 25.16 14.21 -41.26
N ALA A 57 25.14 15.37 -40.70
CA ALA A 57 24.16 16.43 -40.49
C ALA A 57 22.65 16.06 -40.52
N THR A 58 21.80 16.65 -39.68
CA THR A 58 21.44 18.06 -39.67
C THR A 58 20.67 18.43 -38.42
N ALA A 59 21.09 19.50 -37.79
CA ALA A 59 20.34 20.30 -36.81
C ALA A 59 19.34 21.19 -37.56
N SER A 60 18.20 21.47 -36.95
CA SER A 60 17.43 22.66 -37.24
C SER A 60 16.94 23.30 -35.94
N ASP A 61 17.57 24.38 -35.67
CA ASP A 61 17.28 25.48 -34.81
C ASP A 61 16.05 26.27 -35.30
N ALA A 62 15.14 26.69 -34.44
CA ALA A 62 14.22 27.79 -34.71
C ALA A 62 13.77 28.44 -33.40
N THR A 63 14.49 29.41 -33.08
CA THR A 63 14.26 30.73 -32.44
C THR A 63 12.84 31.15 -32.10
N ALA A 64 12.74 31.67 -30.90
CA ALA A 64 11.71 32.54 -30.35
C ALA A 64 11.50 33.83 -31.17
N SER A 65 10.27 34.33 -31.20
CA SER A 65 10.00 35.74 -31.32
C SER A 65 8.75 36.16 -30.57
N ASP A 66 8.99 37.05 -29.70
CA ASP A 66 8.17 38.00 -28.95
C ASP A 66 7.28 38.87 -29.86
N GLY A 67 6.11 39.31 -29.40
CA GLY A 67 5.22 40.21 -30.12
C GLY A 67 4.02 40.65 -29.33
N THR A 68 4.25 41.68 -28.49
CA THR A 68 3.27 42.51 -27.81
C THR A 68 2.43 43.39 -28.74
N ALA A 69 1.30 43.86 -28.18
CA ALA A 69 0.52 45.10 -28.39
C ALA A 69 -0.88 44.83 -28.97
N ASP A 70 -1.86 45.26 -28.35
CA ASP A 70 -2.44 46.45 -27.75
C ASP A 70 -3.78 46.81 -28.43
N ALA A 71 -4.77 46.99 -27.57
CA ALA A 71 -5.86 47.98 -27.51
C ALA A 71 -6.89 48.12 -28.67
N THR A 72 -8.09 48.14 -28.32
CA THR A 72 -9.11 49.21 -28.17
C THR A 72 -10.51 48.72 -28.53
N ALA A 73 -11.37 48.74 -27.58
CA ALA A 73 -12.55 49.57 -27.29
C ALA A 73 -13.50 49.92 -28.46
N SER A 74 -14.76 49.62 -28.24
CA SER A 74 -15.99 50.43 -28.47
C SER A 74 -17.16 49.50 -28.67
N GLY A 75 -18.23 49.44 -27.88
CA GLY A 75 -19.14 50.54 -27.59
C GLY A 75 -20.39 50.38 -28.44
N GLY A 76 -21.57 50.09 -27.84
CA GLY A 76 -22.83 50.16 -28.59
C GLY A 76 -24.03 49.55 -27.85
N THR A 77 -24.62 50.33 -26.99
CA THR A 77 -26.01 50.25 -26.51
C THR A 77 -27.05 50.20 -27.63
N VAL A 78 -28.20 49.58 -27.37
CA VAL A 78 -29.59 50.07 -27.35
C VAL A 78 -30.56 48.89 -27.38
N ASP A 79 -31.38 48.70 -26.37
CA ASP A 79 -32.74 49.19 -26.13
C ASP A 79 -33.82 48.55 -27.00
N GLY A 80 -34.90 48.06 -26.36
CA GLY A 80 -36.18 47.88 -27.03
C GLY A 80 -37.05 46.73 -26.55
N THR A 81 -37.66 46.86 -25.39
CA THR A 81 -39.13 46.92 -25.10
C THR A 81 -40.09 45.84 -25.60
N THR A 82 -40.85 45.34 -24.60
CA THR A 82 -42.32 45.04 -24.48
C THR A 82 -42.79 43.67 -24.95
N ALA A 83 -43.39 42.98 -24.06
CA ALA A 83 -44.65 42.90 -23.41
C ALA A 83 -45.37 41.56 -23.61
N ASP A 84 -45.79 41.02 -22.52
CA ASP A 84 -47.13 40.48 -22.22
C ASP A 84 -47.47 39.03 -22.62
N GLY A 85 -47.90 38.28 -21.62
CA GLY A 85 -48.62 36.99 -21.80
C GLY A 85 -48.63 36.12 -20.56
N THR A 86 -49.52 36.42 -19.65
CA THR A 86 -49.97 35.67 -18.48
C THR A 86 -50.06 34.15 -18.65
N GLY A 87 -49.56 33.41 -17.65
CA GLY A 87 -49.85 32.01 -17.46
C GLY A 87 -49.31 31.53 -16.11
N ASP A 88 -50.20 31.58 -15.13
CA ASP A 88 -50.06 31.11 -13.75
C ASP A 88 -49.76 29.61 -13.70
N ALA A 89 -48.61 29.26 -13.17
CA ALA A 89 -48.32 27.95 -12.58
C ALA A 89 -47.27 28.15 -11.48
N SER A 90 -47.70 28.00 -10.24
CA SER A 90 -46.83 27.96 -9.05
C SER A 90 -45.70 26.99 -9.24
N PRO A 91 -44.46 27.37 -8.99
CA PRO A 91 -43.35 26.43 -8.91
C PRO A 91 -43.48 25.55 -7.64
N ALA A 92 -43.25 24.27 -7.82
CA ALA A 92 -43.00 23.34 -6.73
C ALA A 92 -41.79 23.84 -5.95
N PRO A 93 -41.71 23.61 -4.64
CA PRO A 93 -40.57 24.02 -3.84
C PRO A 93 -39.29 23.35 -4.36
N GLU A 94 -38.34 24.15 -4.76
CA GLU A 94 -37.00 23.69 -5.07
C GLU A 94 -36.41 23.13 -3.76
N LEU A 95 -36.13 21.82 -3.76
CA LEU A 95 -35.43 21.16 -2.70
C LEU A 95 -34.03 21.83 -2.59
N SER A 96 -33.59 22.14 -1.39
CA SER A 96 -32.21 22.62 -1.19
C SER A 96 -31.23 21.58 -1.77
N GLU A 97 -30.10 22.05 -2.29
CA GLU A 97 -29.09 21.21 -2.96
C GLU A 97 -28.68 20.02 -2.08
N ALA A 98 -28.54 20.23 -0.77
CA ALA A 98 -28.28 19.17 0.23
C ALA A 98 -29.44 18.14 0.32
N GLN A 99 -30.69 18.54 0.17
CA GLN A 99 -31.83 17.62 0.19
C GLN A 99 -31.93 16.79 -1.12
N ALA A 100 -31.50 17.35 -2.24
CA ALA A 100 -31.42 16.63 -3.50
C ALA A 100 -30.28 15.59 -3.47
N GLU A 101 -29.14 15.94 -2.88
CA GLU A 101 -28.01 15.01 -2.66
C GLU A 101 -28.38 13.87 -1.71
N LEU A 102 -29.04 14.16 -0.57
CA LEU A 102 -29.53 13.13 0.35
C LEU A 102 -30.54 12.18 -0.30
N ALA A 103 -31.39 12.69 -1.21
CA ALA A 103 -32.32 11.85 -1.95
C ALA A 103 -31.57 10.93 -2.93
N ALA A 104 -30.54 11.43 -3.61
CA ALA A 104 -29.68 10.64 -4.50
C ALA A 104 -28.89 9.56 -3.74
N GLN A 105 -28.39 9.88 -2.54
CA GLN A 105 -27.72 8.91 -1.67
C GLN A 105 -28.64 7.78 -1.20
N ARG A 106 -29.90 8.11 -0.84
CA ARG A 106 -30.88 7.06 -0.46
C ARG A 106 -31.16 6.12 -1.63
N GLU A 107 -31.29 6.66 -2.82
CA GLU A 107 -31.51 5.85 -4.02
C GLU A 107 -30.29 4.98 -4.37
N LEU A 108 -29.07 5.49 -4.14
CA LEU A 108 -27.84 4.75 -4.34
C LEU A 108 -27.70 3.60 -3.32
N ARG A 109 -28.03 3.85 -2.03
CA ARG A 109 -28.08 2.79 -1.01
C ARG A 109 -29.08 1.70 -1.34
N GLU A 110 -30.29 2.07 -1.80
CA GLU A 110 -31.28 1.09 -2.26
C GLU A 110 -30.75 0.27 -3.46
N ARG A 111 -29.97 0.89 -4.34
CA ARG A 111 -29.35 0.21 -5.49
C ARG A 111 -28.24 -0.76 -5.02
N ILE A 112 -27.42 -0.37 -4.03
CA ILE A 112 -26.39 -1.23 -3.41
C ILE A 112 -27.05 -2.39 -2.66
N GLU A 113 -28.09 -2.13 -1.85
CA GLU A 113 -28.84 -3.19 -1.17
C GLU A 113 -29.54 -4.13 -2.15
N LYS A 114 -30.07 -3.59 -3.26
CA LYS A 114 -30.65 -4.41 -4.31
C LYS A 114 -29.61 -5.28 -4.99
N ARG A 115 -28.39 -4.77 -5.26
CA ARG A 115 -27.27 -5.57 -5.74
C ARG A 115 -26.79 -6.59 -4.71
N LYS A 116 -26.70 -6.21 -3.43
CA LYS A 116 -26.41 -7.16 -2.32
C LYS A 116 -27.46 -8.27 -2.27
N ALA A 117 -28.73 -7.92 -2.38
CA ALA A 117 -29.84 -8.87 -2.39
C ALA A 117 -29.85 -9.74 -3.67
N GLU A 118 -29.48 -9.19 -4.82
CA GLU A 118 -29.32 -9.95 -6.07
C GLU A 118 -28.12 -10.90 -6.03
N LYS A 119 -27.01 -10.50 -5.38
CA LYS A 119 -25.86 -11.41 -5.13
C LYS A 119 -26.13 -12.45 -4.03
N ALA A 120 -26.99 -12.13 -3.06
CA ALA A 120 -27.43 -13.06 -2.02
C ALA A 120 -28.64 -13.92 -2.44
N ALA A 121 -29.29 -13.62 -3.57
CA ALA A 121 -30.34 -14.47 -4.10
C ALA A 121 -29.73 -15.81 -4.53
N PRO A 122 -30.27 -16.96 -4.06
CA PRO A 122 -29.80 -18.26 -4.48
C PRO A 122 -29.88 -18.35 -6.00
N ILE A 123 -28.77 -18.67 -6.64
CA ILE A 123 -28.68 -18.90 -8.09
C ILE A 123 -29.77 -19.90 -8.43
N ALA A 124 -30.75 -19.49 -9.21
CA ALA A 124 -31.80 -20.36 -9.69
C ALA A 124 -31.11 -21.51 -10.43
N ALA A 125 -31.12 -22.70 -9.81
CA ALA A 125 -30.56 -23.91 -10.38
C ALA A 125 -31.32 -24.26 -11.65
N GLY A 126 -30.85 -23.76 -12.75
CA GLY A 126 -31.19 -24.21 -14.09
C GLY A 126 -30.17 -25.26 -14.50
N THR A 127 -30.67 -26.51 -14.66
CA THR A 127 -30.03 -27.65 -15.27
C THR A 127 -29.01 -28.46 -14.42
N GLY A 128 -29.52 -29.54 -13.80
CA GLY A 128 -28.80 -30.80 -13.75
C GLY A 128 -27.80 -30.97 -12.63
N LEU A 129 -28.21 -30.87 -11.37
CA LEU A 129 -27.49 -31.54 -10.29
C LEU A 129 -27.70 -33.05 -10.45
N SER A 130 -26.65 -33.82 -10.79
CA SER A 130 -26.65 -35.29 -10.83
C SER A 130 -25.80 -35.84 -9.70
N GLY A 131 -26.24 -36.91 -9.05
CA GLY A 131 -25.51 -37.62 -8.02
C GLY A 131 -25.90 -37.22 -6.58
N THR A 132 -25.01 -37.46 -5.63
CA THR A 132 -25.21 -37.34 -4.18
C THR A 132 -25.78 -35.97 -3.73
N ALA A 133 -25.49 -34.89 -4.44
CA ALA A 133 -26.02 -33.57 -4.14
C ALA A 133 -27.53 -33.43 -4.44
N ALA A 134 -28.03 -34.10 -5.49
CA ALA A 134 -29.47 -34.14 -5.80
C ALA A 134 -30.23 -34.96 -4.77
N ASP A 135 -29.63 -36.02 -4.29
CA ASP A 135 -30.22 -36.93 -3.26
C ASP A 135 -30.27 -36.20 -1.89
N LEU A 136 -29.27 -35.44 -1.54
CA LEU A 136 -29.22 -34.62 -0.31
C LEU A 136 -30.30 -33.52 -0.34
N LEU A 137 -30.46 -32.86 -1.45
CA LEU A 137 -31.46 -31.78 -1.61
C LEU A 137 -32.91 -32.36 -1.59
N ALA A 138 -33.10 -33.57 -2.10
CA ALA A 138 -34.35 -34.27 -2.01
C ALA A 138 -34.66 -34.75 -0.57
N ALA A 139 -33.63 -35.17 0.20
CA ALA A 139 -33.75 -35.55 1.59
C ALA A 139 -34.09 -34.34 2.49
N VAL A 140 -33.45 -33.17 2.30
CA VAL A 140 -33.75 -31.92 3.02
C VAL A 140 -35.20 -31.47 2.75
N ARG A 141 -35.67 -31.50 1.52
CA ARG A 141 -37.06 -31.17 1.19
C ARG A 141 -38.09 -32.14 1.80
N ALA A 142 -37.74 -33.41 1.92
CA ALA A 142 -38.61 -34.42 2.54
C ALA A 142 -38.70 -34.23 4.09
N VAL A 143 -37.68 -33.66 4.72
CA VAL A 143 -37.68 -33.26 6.14
C VAL A 143 -38.44 -31.98 6.36
N GLU A 144 -38.27 -30.97 5.50
CA GLU A 144 -38.99 -29.71 5.55
C GLU A 144 -40.51 -29.86 5.27
N SER A 145 -40.89 -30.81 4.41
CA SER A 145 -42.30 -31.12 4.13
C SER A 145 -42.98 -32.00 5.18
N GLY A 146 -42.23 -32.45 6.18
CA GLY A 146 -42.79 -33.30 7.27
C GLY A 146 -43.07 -34.74 6.90
N GLU A 147 -42.66 -35.20 5.72
CA GLU A 147 -42.93 -36.59 5.25
C GLU A 147 -42.01 -37.64 5.88
N LYS A 148 -40.85 -37.26 6.46
CA LYS A 148 -39.95 -38.17 7.23
C LYS A 148 -39.30 -37.45 8.40
N ALA A 149 -39.23 -38.12 9.55
CA ALA A 149 -38.52 -37.63 10.73
C ALA A 149 -37.00 -37.75 10.51
N GLY A 150 -36.25 -36.65 10.78
CA GLY A 150 -34.81 -36.54 10.55
C GLY A 150 -33.93 -37.58 11.26
N SER A 151 -34.46 -38.27 12.28
CA SER A 151 -33.76 -39.35 13.00
C SER A 151 -33.59 -40.65 12.21
N ALA A 152 -34.26 -40.81 11.07
CA ALA A 152 -34.16 -42.05 10.24
C ALA A 152 -32.88 -42.13 9.41
N PHE A 153 -32.11 -41.04 9.30
CA PHE A 153 -30.88 -41.01 8.50
C PHE A 153 -29.59 -41.35 9.28
N PHE A 154 -29.68 -41.47 10.62
CA PHE A 154 -28.50 -41.70 11.48
C PHE A 154 -28.44 -43.09 12.11
N ALA A 155 -29.30 -44.03 11.70
CA ALA A 155 -29.35 -45.35 12.28
C ALA A 155 -28.87 -46.41 11.28
N SER A 156 -27.56 -46.70 11.29
CA SER A 156 -27.04 -48.08 11.16
C SER A 156 -25.51 -48.09 11.39
N PRO A 157 -25.03 -48.72 12.47
CA PRO A 157 -23.59 -48.99 12.62
C PRO A 157 -23.23 -50.28 11.89
N ALA A 158 -22.18 -50.23 11.11
CA ALA A 158 -21.53 -51.40 10.52
C ALA A 158 -20.75 -52.19 11.59
N PRO A 159 -20.65 -53.51 11.48
CA PRO A 159 -20.04 -54.33 12.53
C PRO A 159 -18.53 -54.20 12.60
N ALA A 160 -18.03 -54.10 13.83
CA ALA A 160 -16.64 -54.05 14.20
C ALA A 160 -15.84 -55.26 13.71
N GLN A 161 -14.76 -55.07 12.98
CA GLN A 161 -13.73 -56.06 12.73
C GLN A 161 -12.61 -55.96 13.77
N ALA A 162 -12.22 -57.13 14.29
CA ALA A 162 -11.18 -57.31 15.29
C ALA A 162 -9.77 -56.91 14.81
N PRO A 163 -8.85 -56.55 15.72
CA PRO A 163 -7.56 -55.98 15.37
C PRO A 163 -6.59 -57.02 14.81
N ARG A 164 -6.04 -56.77 13.62
CA ARG A 164 -4.92 -57.53 13.05
C ARG A 164 -3.58 -56.86 13.44
N ARG A 165 -2.64 -57.71 13.88
CA ARG A 165 -1.25 -57.35 14.18
C ARG A 165 -0.53 -56.72 12.99
N PRO A 166 0.39 -55.77 13.22
CA PRO A 166 1.14 -55.12 12.15
C PRO A 166 2.21 -56.03 11.56
N ALA A 167 2.26 -56.13 10.24
CA ALA A 167 3.34 -56.70 9.44
C ALA A 167 4.33 -55.58 9.02
N PRO A 168 5.61 -55.91 8.73
CA PRO A 168 6.67 -54.87 8.54
C PRO A 168 6.45 -54.07 7.27
N ALA A 169 6.84 -52.77 7.36
CA ALA A 169 6.69 -51.78 6.32
C ALA A 169 7.42 -52.15 5.02
N ALA A 170 6.66 -52.28 3.94
CA ALA A 170 7.20 -52.26 2.59
C ALA A 170 7.30 -50.81 2.11
N ALA A 171 8.42 -50.47 1.48
CA ALA A 171 8.71 -49.15 0.91
C ALA A 171 7.55 -48.70 -0.01
N GLN A 172 7.06 -47.49 0.26
CA GLN A 172 6.05 -46.85 -0.59
C GLN A 172 6.69 -46.43 -1.92
N PRO A 173 6.01 -46.65 -3.05
CA PRO A 173 6.42 -46.07 -4.31
C PRO A 173 6.21 -44.54 -4.27
N PRO A 174 6.98 -43.74 -5.04
CA PRO A 174 6.87 -42.30 -5.04
C PRO A 174 5.46 -41.86 -5.39
N ARG A 175 4.87 -41.02 -4.54
CA ARG A 175 3.55 -40.41 -4.79
C ARG A 175 3.66 -39.56 -6.03
N THR A 176 2.87 -39.88 -7.04
CA THR A 176 2.53 -38.97 -8.13
C THR A 176 1.88 -37.72 -7.50
N PRO A 177 2.32 -36.50 -7.83
CA PRO A 177 1.64 -35.32 -7.35
C PRO A 177 0.18 -35.37 -7.80
N ALA A 178 -0.74 -35.10 -6.87
CA ALA A 178 -2.14 -34.87 -7.18
C ALA A 178 -2.23 -33.69 -8.18
N PRO A 179 -3.21 -33.68 -9.11
CA PRO A 179 -3.38 -32.55 -10.01
C PRO A 179 -3.61 -31.30 -9.16
N GLU A 180 -2.72 -30.35 -9.30
CA GLU A 180 -2.84 -29.03 -8.71
C GLU A 180 -4.16 -28.43 -9.17
N THR A 181 -5.06 -28.17 -8.22
CA THR A 181 -6.20 -27.29 -8.46
C THR A 181 -5.60 -25.88 -8.57
N THR A 182 -5.19 -25.55 -9.76
CA THR A 182 -4.76 -24.19 -10.11
C THR A 182 -5.96 -23.28 -9.86
N ALA A 183 -5.83 -22.37 -8.89
CA ALA A 183 -6.66 -21.18 -8.89
C ALA A 183 -6.62 -20.59 -10.31
N PRO A 184 -7.75 -20.11 -10.86
CA PRO A 184 -7.76 -19.60 -12.23
C PRO A 184 -6.68 -18.52 -12.35
N ALA A 185 -5.60 -18.86 -13.06
CA ALA A 185 -4.63 -17.87 -13.47
C ALA A 185 -5.41 -16.77 -14.21
N PRO A 186 -5.10 -15.48 -14.02
CA PRO A 186 -5.70 -14.43 -14.82
C PRO A 186 -5.58 -14.87 -16.28
N GLN A 187 -6.73 -14.98 -16.94
CA GLN A 187 -6.81 -15.51 -18.30
C GLN A 187 -5.86 -14.69 -19.16
N ALA A 188 -4.89 -15.35 -19.74
CA ALA A 188 -3.96 -14.68 -20.65
C ALA A 188 -4.79 -14.05 -21.76
N ALA A 189 -4.65 -12.73 -21.96
CA ALA A 189 -5.34 -11.98 -22.99
C ALA A 189 -5.26 -12.73 -24.32
N SER A 190 -6.39 -12.97 -24.98
CA SER A 190 -6.39 -13.73 -26.23
C SER A 190 -5.58 -12.98 -27.29
N PRO A 191 -4.77 -13.66 -28.11
CA PRO A 191 -4.00 -13.00 -29.16
C PRO A 191 -4.88 -12.23 -30.14
N GLU A 192 -6.12 -12.65 -30.33
CA GLU A 192 -7.12 -12.00 -31.18
C GLU A 192 -7.59 -10.68 -30.59
N ALA A 193 -7.92 -10.63 -29.31
CA ALA A 193 -8.29 -9.39 -28.60
C ALA A 193 -7.13 -8.39 -28.61
N VAL A 194 -5.91 -8.85 -28.34
CA VAL A 194 -4.72 -7.98 -28.39
C VAL A 194 -4.49 -7.43 -29.80
N ALA A 195 -4.69 -8.22 -30.85
CA ALA A 195 -4.56 -7.76 -32.23
C ALA A 195 -5.66 -6.76 -32.61
N ALA A 196 -6.92 -6.98 -32.15
CA ALA A 196 -8.04 -6.07 -32.37
C ALA A 196 -7.81 -4.72 -31.67
N VAL A 197 -7.37 -4.72 -30.42
CA VAL A 197 -7.04 -3.50 -29.66
C VAL A 197 -5.87 -2.77 -30.31
N ARG A 198 -4.82 -3.48 -30.74
CA ARG A 198 -3.68 -2.88 -31.46
C ARG A 198 -4.14 -2.11 -32.70
N ALA A 199 -5.06 -2.67 -33.49
CA ALA A 199 -5.61 -1.99 -34.66
C ALA A 199 -6.31 -0.69 -34.30
N VAL A 200 -7.09 -0.66 -33.22
CA VAL A 200 -7.77 0.55 -32.73
C VAL A 200 -6.76 1.59 -32.20
N LEU A 201 -5.74 1.15 -31.48
CA LEU A 201 -4.69 2.05 -30.97
C LEU A 201 -3.93 2.72 -32.12
N VAL A 202 -3.59 1.97 -33.17
CA VAL A 202 -2.95 2.53 -34.38
C VAL A 202 -3.87 3.52 -35.08
N GLU A 203 -5.16 3.19 -35.24
CA GLU A 203 -6.18 4.07 -35.82
C GLU A 203 -6.29 5.40 -35.05
N GLY A 204 -6.26 5.36 -33.72
CA GLY A 204 -6.29 6.54 -32.86
C GLY A 204 -4.93 7.19 -32.59
N GLY A 205 -3.83 6.69 -33.17
CA GLY A 205 -2.48 7.26 -32.99
C GLY A 205 -1.84 6.99 -31.62
N ALA A 206 -2.36 6.00 -30.87
CA ALA A 206 -1.81 5.61 -29.59
C ALA A 206 -0.75 4.50 -29.73
N PRO A 207 0.20 4.36 -28.78
CA PRO A 207 1.26 3.34 -28.85
C PRO A 207 0.71 1.92 -28.83
N GLU A 208 1.15 1.09 -29.79
CA GLU A 208 0.77 -0.33 -29.87
C GLU A 208 1.12 -1.14 -28.62
N ALA A 209 2.13 -0.72 -27.87
CA ALA A 209 2.55 -1.35 -26.62
C ALA A 209 1.43 -1.36 -25.54
N LEU A 210 0.45 -0.46 -25.65
CA LEU A 210 -0.71 -0.41 -24.75
C LEU A 210 -1.73 -1.52 -25.02
N ALA A 211 -1.64 -2.27 -26.12
CA ALA A 211 -2.67 -3.25 -26.49
C ALA A 211 -2.88 -4.35 -25.43
N ARG A 212 -1.81 -4.95 -24.90
CA ARG A 212 -1.93 -5.96 -23.84
C ARG A 212 -2.42 -5.37 -22.50
N PRO A 213 -1.85 -4.25 -22.01
CA PRO A 213 -2.40 -3.55 -20.85
C PRO A 213 -3.88 -3.19 -20.98
N ALA A 214 -4.30 -2.73 -22.17
CA ALA A 214 -5.70 -2.37 -22.43
C ALA A 214 -6.64 -3.59 -22.37
N VAL A 215 -6.26 -4.72 -22.97
CA VAL A 215 -7.03 -5.96 -22.82
C VAL A 215 -7.05 -6.43 -21.37
N GLY A 216 -5.94 -6.25 -20.64
CA GLY A 216 -5.87 -6.59 -19.21
C GLY A 216 -6.79 -5.74 -18.33
N ALA A 217 -6.97 -4.44 -18.65
CA ALA A 217 -7.80 -3.51 -17.90
C ALA A 217 -9.27 -3.56 -18.32
N LEU A 218 -9.56 -3.65 -19.63
CA LEU A 218 -10.90 -3.52 -20.20
C LEU A 218 -11.53 -4.85 -20.64
N GLY A 219 -10.78 -5.94 -20.57
CA GLY A 219 -11.24 -7.27 -20.96
C GLY A 219 -11.17 -7.54 -22.47
N GLU A 220 -11.76 -8.65 -22.91
CA GLU A 220 -11.71 -9.13 -24.29
C GLU A 220 -12.42 -8.20 -25.29
N GLN A 221 -13.39 -7.43 -24.82
CA GLN A 221 -14.16 -6.48 -25.63
C GLN A 221 -13.52 -5.08 -25.73
N ALA A 222 -12.30 -4.92 -25.22
CA ALA A 222 -11.58 -3.64 -25.14
C ALA A 222 -11.54 -2.87 -26.48
N ALA A 223 -11.44 -3.58 -27.61
CA ALA A 223 -11.43 -2.94 -28.94
C ALA A 223 -12.75 -2.25 -29.30
N GLU A 224 -13.87 -2.81 -28.91
CA GLU A 224 -15.21 -2.23 -29.15
C GLU A 224 -15.49 -1.08 -28.16
N LEU A 225 -15.13 -1.29 -26.89
CA LEU A 225 -15.21 -0.26 -25.85
C LEU A 225 -14.41 0.98 -26.24
N LEU A 226 -13.14 0.83 -26.67
CA LEU A 226 -12.28 1.95 -27.07
C LEU A 226 -12.79 2.69 -28.33
N ARG A 227 -13.55 2.07 -29.21
CA ARG A 227 -14.18 2.76 -30.33
C ARG A 227 -15.40 3.56 -29.92
N THR A 228 -16.19 3.04 -28.97
CA THR A 228 -17.41 3.67 -28.48
C THR A 228 -17.09 4.78 -27.49
N ASP A 229 -16.15 4.49 -26.58
CA ASP A 229 -15.65 5.40 -25.56
C ASP A 229 -14.11 5.36 -25.51
N PRO A 230 -13.45 6.22 -26.27
CA PRO A 230 -11.99 6.25 -26.32
C PRO A 230 -11.32 6.65 -24.99
N TRP A 231 -12.01 7.36 -24.10
CA TRP A 231 -11.47 7.76 -22.81
C TRP A 231 -11.33 6.59 -21.82
N GLN A 232 -11.95 5.43 -22.09
CA GLN A 232 -11.65 4.19 -21.38
C GLN A 232 -10.16 3.81 -21.44
N LEU A 233 -9.40 4.40 -22.36
CA LEU A 233 -7.94 4.28 -22.38
C LEU A 233 -7.28 4.79 -21.07
N LEU A 234 -7.94 5.66 -20.31
CA LEU A 234 -7.49 6.14 -18.99
C LEU A 234 -7.46 5.04 -17.92
N ALA A 235 -8.21 3.95 -18.10
CA ALA A 235 -8.13 2.78 -17.23
C ALA A 235 -6.80 2.03 -17.36
N VAL A 236 -6.02 2.31 -18.42
CA VAL A 236 -4.70 1.69 -18.62
C VAL A 236 -3.64 2.42 -17.80
N PRO A 237 -2.92 1.73 -16.89
CA PRO A 237 -1.91 2.36 -16.07
C PRO A 237 -0.85 3.14 -16.88
N GLY A 238 -0.62 4.39 -16.49
CA GLY A 238 0.38 5.26 -17.12
C GLY A 238 -0.13 6.10 -18.29
N VAL A 239 -1.36 5.92 -18.73
CA VAL A 239 -2.00 6.80 -19.72
C VAL A 239 -2.42 8.11 -19.03
N ARG A 240 -2.15 9.23 -19.70
CA ARG A 240 -2.49 10.58 -19.22
C ARG A 240 -3.71 11.13 -19.95
N PRO A 241 -4.47 12.04 -19.32
CA PRO A 241 -5.64 12.68 -19.93
C PRO A 241 -5.39 13.25 -21.32
N GLU A 242 -4.25 13.92 -21.52
CA GLU A 242 -3.91 14.54 -22.81
C GLU A 242 -3.72 13.49 -23.93
N GLN A 243 -3.22 12.30 -23.57
CA GLN A 243 -3.06 11.18 -24.51
C GLN A 243 -4.43 10.58 -24.88
N ALA A 244 -5.31 10.40 -23.89
CA ALA A 244 -6.68 9.93 -24.12
C ALA A 244 -7.50 10.94 -24.93
N ASP A 245 -7.36 12.25 -24.66
CA ASP A 245 -7.98 13.31 -25.45
C ASP A 245 -7.47 13.33 -26.90
N GLY A 246 -6.20 13.10 -27.12
CA GLY A 246 -5.61 12.96 -28.47
C GLY A 246 -6.16 11.74 -29.21
N PHE A 247 -6.25 10.62 -28.52
CA PHE A 247 -6.81 9.38 -29.04
C PHE A 247 -8.31 9.50 -29.39
N ALA A 248 -9.09 10.12 -28.50
CA ALA A 248 -10.51 10.39 -28.73
C ALA A 248 -10.73 11.30 -29.94
N ARG A 249 -9.94 12.36 -30.09
CA ARG A 249 -10.03 13.26 -31.27
C ARG A 249 -9.71 12.55 -32.58
N ALA A 250 -8.76 11.62 -32.55
CA ALA A 250 -8.43 10.85 -33.75
C ALA A 250 -9.56 9.90 -34.18
N LEU A 251 -10.27 9.28 -33.24
CA LEU A 251 -11.34 8.33 -33.51
C LEU A 251 -12.71 8.98 -33.76
N LEU A 252 -13.05 10.03 -33.01
CA LEU A 252 -14.37 10.66 -33.01
C LEU A 252 -14.43 11.96 -33.82
N GLY A 253 -13.28 12.54 -34.18
CA GLY A 253 -13.20 13.81 -34.90
C GLY A 253 -13.79 14.98 -34.11
N ASP A 254 -14.64 15.78 -34.77
CA ASP A 254 -15.31 16.95 -34.17
C ASP A 254 -16.42 16.57 -33.19
N GLY A 255 -16.72 15.28 -33.02
CA GLY A 255 -17.78 14.77 -32.14
C GLY A 255 -17.38 14.68 -30.66
N CYS A 256 -16.17 15.15 -30.26
CA CYS A 256 -15.71 15.13 -28.88
C CYS A 256 -15.30 16.53 -28.41
N GLY A 257 -15.70 16.88 -27.18
CA GLY A 257 -15.38 18.15 -26.54
C GLY A 257 -14.81 17.96 -25.14
N PRO A 258 -14.37 19.05 -24.48
CA PRO A 258 -13.86 18.99 -23.11
C PRO A 258 -14.92 18.54 -22.09
N ASP A 259 -16.18 18.82 -22.38
CA ASP A 259 -17.35 18.50 -21.54
C ASP A 259 -18.15 17.28 -22.08
N ASP A 260 -17.52 16.41 -22.87
CA ASP A 260 -18.13 15.13 -23.27
C ASP A 260 -18.31 14.26 -22.01
N GLY A 261 -19.55 13.79 -21.72
CA GLY A 261 -19.87 13.01 -20.51
C GLY A 261 -18.96 11.78 -20.33
N ARG A 262 -18.61 11.08 -21.41
CA ARG A 262 -17.66 9.94 -21.36
C ARG A 262 -16.27 10.38 -20.86
N ARG A 263 -15.82 11.58 -21.32
CA ARG A 263 -14.54 12.15 -20.88
C ARG A 263 -14.58 12.51 -19.40
N THR A 264 -15.62 13.20 -18.97
CA THR A 264 -15.74 13.65 -17.58
C THR A 264 -15.85 12.47 -16.62
N ALA A 265 -16.65 11.47 -16.93
CA ALA A 265 -16.74 10.22 -16.15
C ALA A 265 -15.39 9.47 -16.07
N ALA A 266 -14.72 9.31 -17.21
CA ALA A 266 -13.40 8.66 -17.25
C ALA A 266 -12.33 9.46 -16.46
N LEU A 267 -12.41 10.80 -16.44
CA LEU A 267 -11.53 11.65 -15.63
C LEU A 267 -11.77 11.49 -14.13
N VAL A 268 -13.03 11.40 -13.68
CA VAL A 268 -13.34 11.11 -12.27
C VAL A 268 -12.70 9.78 -11.85
N GLY A 269 -12.94 8.70 -12.61
CA GLY A 269 -12.30 7.41 -12.35
C GLY A 269 -10.78 7.49 -12.33
N TRP A 270 -10.17 8.19 -13.28
CA TRP A 270 -8.73 8.37 -13.35
C TRP A 270 -8.15 9.15 -12.16
N VAL A 271 -8.83 10.19 -11.67
CA VAL A 271 -8.41 10.95 -10.48
C VAL A 271 -8.41 10.04 -9.26
N LEU A 272 -9.48 9.24 -9.08
CA LEU A 272 -9.60 8.31 -7.96
C LEU A 272 -8.56 7.16 -8.04
N GLU A 273 -8.33 6.60 -9.23
CA GLU A 273 -7.27 5.60 -9.46
C GLU A 273 -5.88 6.15 -9.13
N ARG A 274 -5.64 7.39 -9.52
CA ARG A 274 -4.37 8.06 -9.24
C ARG A 274 -4.19 8.33 -7.75
N ALA A 275 -5.26 8.67 -7.03
CA ALA A 275 -5.26 8.80 -5.58
C ALA A 275 -5.00 7.45 -4.88
N ALA A 276 -5.56 6.36 -5.41
CA ALA A 276 -5.32 5.02 -4.91
C ALA A 276 -3.84 4.60 -5.01
N LEU A 277 -3.13 5.02 -6.08
CA LEU A 277 -1.68 4.85 -6.18
C LEU A 277 -0.89 5.65 -5.12
N GLN A 278 -1.49 6.66 -4.51
CA GLN A 278 -0.94 7.42 -3.38
C GLN A 278 -1.37 6.85 -2.02
N GLY A 279 -2.22 5.84 -2.04
CA GLY A 279 -2.69 5.13 -0.86
C GLY A 279 -4.07 5.54 -0.34
N HIS A 280 -4.77 6.48 -1.01
CA HIS A 280 -6.13 6.83 -0.65
C HIS A 280 -7.12 5.73 -1.09
N THR A 281 -8.19 5.51 -0.32
CA THR A 281 -9.33 4.69 -0.73
C THR A 281 -10.51 5.55 -1.17
N ALA A 282 -10.53 6.80 -0.72
CA ALA A 282 -11.48 7.82 -1.10
C ALA A 282 -10.79 9.19 -1.16
N LEU A 283 -11.40 10.16 -1.82
CA LEU A 283 -10.98 11.55 -1.84
C LEU A 283 -12.14 12.45 -1.41
N ASP A 284 -11.81 13.56 -0.82
CA ASP A 284 -12.74 14.66 -0.62
C ASP A 284 -13.31 15.15 -1.97
N ALA A 285 -14.62 15.38 -2.03
CA ALA A 285 -15.31 15.76 -3.26
C ALA A 285 -14.76 17.08 -3.84
N ASP A 286 -14.41 18.05 -3.01
CA ASP A 286 -13.82 19.32 -3.45
C ASP A 286 -12.43 19.13 -4.08
N THR A 287 -11.67 18.17 -3.59
CA THR A 287 -10.39 17.79 -4.20
C THR A 287 -10.59 17.22 -5.60
N VAL A 288 -11.59 16.37 -5.79
CA VAL A 288 -11.93 15.82 -7.11
C VAL A 288 -12.43 16.94 -8.05
N ARG A 289 -13.34 17.81 -7.59
CA ARG A 289 -13.82 18.98 -8.34
C ARG A 289 -12.67 19.88 -8.81
N THR A 290 -11.75 20.19 -7.91
CA THR A 290 -10.55 20.97 -8.22
C THR A 290 -9.70 20.30 -9.30
N ALA A 291 -9.48 19.00 -9.16
CA ALA A 291 -8.72 18.23 -10.13
C ALA A 291 -9.37 18.16 -11.52
N LEU A 292 -10.70 18.15 -11.59
CA LEU A 292 -11.46 18.22 -12.85
C LEU A 292 -11.38 19.61 -13.48
N ALA A 293 -11.51 20.68 -12.68
CA ALA A 293 -11.38 22.05 -13.15
C ALA A 293 -9.99 22.33 -13.76
N GLU A 294 -8.92 21.82 -13.14
CA GLU A 294 -7.56 21.89 -13.70
C GLU A 294 -7.43 21.21 -15.08
N ARG A 295 -8.36 20.31 -15.42
CA ARG A 295 -8.40 19.57 -16.70
C ARG A 295 -9.45 20.10 -17.66
N ALA A 296 -9.83 21.38 -17.45
CA ALA A 296 -10.76 22.10 -18.30
C ALA A 296 -12.17 21.47 -18.42
N VAL A 297 -12.65 20.85 -17.36
CA VAL A 297 -14.08 20.49 -17.21
C VAL A 297 -14.81 21.75 -16.77
N SER A 298 -15.85 22.14 -17.51
CA SER A 298 -16.54 23.43 -17.30
C SER A 298 -17.46 23.41 -16.09
N ASP A 299 -18.08 22.26 -15.79
CA ASP A 299 -18.96 22.02 -14.65
C ASP A 299 -18.51 20.75 -13.89
N PRO A 300 -17.55 20.89 -12.94
CA PRO A 300 -17.08 19.76 -12.15
C PRO A 300 -18.13 19.12 -11.27
N ASP A 301 -19.13 19.89 -10.80
CA ASP A 301 -20.23 19.39 -9.98
C ASP A 301 -21.16 18.48 -10.80
N ALA A 302 -21.51 18.89 -12.02
CA ALA A 302 -22.27 18.06 -12.93
C ALA A 302 -21.51 16.76 -13.27
N ALA A 303 -20.19 16.88 -13.54
CA ALA A 303 -19.34 15.75 -13.85
C ALA A 303 -19.27 14.71 -12.71
N VAL A 304 -19.17 15.18 -11.46
CA VAL A 304 -19.17 14.30 -10.28
C VAL A 304 -20.53 13.61 -10.11
N ARG A 305 -21.65 14.37 -10.25
CA ARG A 305 -23.00 13.77 -10.16
C ARG A 305 -23.22 12.70 -11.21
N GLU A 306 -22.88 12.99 -12.47
CA GLU A 306 -23.02 12.05 -13.59
C GLU A 306 -22.16 10.78 -13.37
N ALA A 307 -20.91 10.94 -12.93
CA ALA A 307 -20.04 9.81 -12.62
C ALA A 307 -20.59 8.93 -11.47
N VAL A 308 -21.27 9.52 -10.49
CA VAL A 308 -21.94 8.78 -9.41
C VAL A 308 -23.20 8.08 -9.93
N GLU A 309 -24.00 8.74 -10.77
CA GLU A 309 -25.20 8.15 -11.40
C GLU A 309 -24.83 6.96 -12.31
N GLU A 310 -23.73 7.07 -13.06
CA GLU A 310 -23.23 6.00 -13.92
C GLU A 310 -22.51 4.88 -13.13
N GLY A 311 -22.24 5.09 -11.85
CA GLY A 311 -21.58 4.14 -10.98
C GLY A 311 -20.06 4.05 -11.18
N VAL A 312 -19.44 5.07 -11.75
CA VAL A 312 -17.97 5.20 -11.87
C VAL A 312 -17.35 5.46 -10.51
N ALA A 313 -18.04 6.22 -9.66
CA ALA A 313 -17.64 6.52 -8.29
C ALA A 313 -18.81 6.37 -7.33
N LEU A 314 -18.52 6.18 -6.05
CA LEU A 314 -19.47 6.18 -4.94
C LEU A 314 -19.28 7.43 -4.10
N LEU A 315 -20.37 8.04 -3.66
CA LEU A 315 -20.38 9.21 -2.78
C LEU A 315 -20.72 8.80 -1.35
N PHE A 316 -19.96 9.27 -0.37
CA PHE A 316 -20.12 8.98 1.05
C PHE A 316 -20.17 10.28 1.84
N GLY A 317 -21.11 10.40 2.80
CA GLY A 317 -21.14 11.49 3.78
C GLY A 317 -20.58 11.00 5.13
N GLU A 318 -19.76 11.78 5.79
CA GLU A 318 -19.17 11.42 7.08
C GLU A 318 -20.09 11.65 8.30
N ASN A 319 -21.30 12.17 8.11
CA ASN A 319 -22.27 12.31 9.22
C ASN A 319 -23.59 11.61 8.87
N GLU A 320 -23.68 10.31 9.15
CA GLU A 320 -24.98 9.71 9.40
C GLU A 320 -25.43 10.06 10.80
N GLU A 321 -26.31 11.02 10.90
CA GLU A 321 -27.08 11.27 12.13
C GLU A 321 -27.76 9.95 12.52
N GLN A 322 -27.46 9.44 13.72
CA GLN A 322 -28.36 8.53 14.41
C GLN A 322 -29.70 9.21 14.42
N GLU A 323 -30.68 8.69 13.67
CA GLU A 323 -32.07 9.08 13.86
C GLU A 323 -32.37 8.93 15.36
N PRO A 324 -32.89 9.96 16.02
CA PRO A 324 -33.29 9.80 17.40
C PRO A 324 -34.39 8.74 17.43
N ASP A 325 -34.13 7.65 18.10
CA ASP A 325 -35.08 6.57 18.39
C ASP A 325 -36.31 7.23 19.03
N ASP A 326 -37.43 7.28 18.28
CA ASP A 326 -38.71 7.80 18.70
C ASP A 326 -39.33 6.85 19.77
N THR A 327 -38.71 6.77 20.92
CA THR A 327 -39.33 6.19 22.10
C THR A 327 -39.95 7.31 22.92
N GLY A 328 -41.25 7.43 22.74
CA GLY A 328 -42.13 8.37 23.42
C GLY A 328 -41.80 8.65 24.87
N ALA A 329 -41.64 9.91 25.19
CA ALA A 329 -41.76 10.44 26.54
C ALA A 329 -42.66 11.66 26.51
N GLU A 330 -43.72 11.51 27.26
CA GLU A 330 -44.76 12.51 27.53
C GLU A 330 -44.19 13.74 28.26
N ASP A 331 -44.78 14.89 27.87
CA ASP A 331 -44.97 16.11 28.61
C ASP A 331 -43.89 16.64 29.57
N GLY A 332 -43.23 17.69 29.11
CA GLY A 332 -42.50 18.62 29.96
C GLY A 332 -42.29 19.94 29.22
N GLU A 333 -43.21 20.91 29.44
CA GLU A 333 -43.05 22.30 29.01
C GLU A 333 -41.77 22.91 29.59
N ALA A 334 -40.80 23.28 28.72
CA ALA A 334 -39.75 24.23 29.05
C ALA A 334 -39.52 25.14 27.87
N ASP A 335 -39.95 26.37 28.03
CA ASP A 335 -39.78 27.55 27.20
C ASP A 335 -38.27 27.83 26.93
N GLY A 336 -37.87 27.85 25.70
CA GLY A 336 -36.53 28.18 25.24
C GLY A 336 -36.38 27.90 23.73
N ALA A 337 -37.12 28.65 22.89
CA ALA A 337 -36.98 28.61 21.48
C ALA A 337 -35.57 29.07 21.05
N VAL A 338 -34.66 28.15 20.81
CA VAL A 338 -33.50 28.36 19.99
C VAL A 338 -34.01 28.39 18.53
N SER A 339 -33.73 29.46 17.80
CA SER A 339 -34.22 29.61 16.42
C SER A 339 -33.58 28.52 15.55
N GLU A 340 -34.34 27.98 14.60
CA GLU A 340 -33.84 27.00 13.60
C GLU A 340 -32.63 27.52 12.83
N GLU A 341 -32.53 28.87 12.68
CA GLU A 341 -31.36 29.53 12.06
C GLU A 341 -30.07 29.42 12.89
N ASP A 342 -30.15 29.35 14.25
CA ASP A 342 -28.98 29.18 15.11
C ASP A 342 -28.55 27.71 15.17
N ALA A 343 -29.44 26.77 14.95
CA ALA A 343 -29.16 25.33 14.87
C ALA A 343 -28.52 24.91 13.53
N GLU A 344 -28.79 25.64 12.43
CA GLU A 344 -28.10 25.46 11.14
C GLU A 344 -26.67 26.04 11.13
N ALA A 345 -26.38 27.05 11.95
CA ALA A 345 -25.07 27.69 12.01
C ALA A 345 -24.01 26.88 12.80
N GLU A 346 -24.41 25.87 13.58
CA GLU A 346 -23.50 24.99 14.34
C GLU A 346 -23.26 23.62 13.71
N ARG A 347 -23.89 23.33 12.55
CA ARG A 347 -23.60 22.07 11.82
C ARG A 347 -22.27 22.22 11.11
N GLU A 348 -21.28 21.43 11.53
CA GLU A 348 -20.05 21.28 10.75
C GLU A 348 -20.41 20.82 9.31
N PRO A 349 -19.75 21.37 8.28
CA PRO A 349 -20.03 20.97 6.91
C PRO A 349 -19.78 19.46 6.76
N VAL A 350 -20.80 18.74 6.29
CA VAL A 350 -20.71 17.32 5.99
C VAL A 350 -19.59 17.12 4.98
N GLN A 351 -18.53 16.42 5.34
CA GLN A 351 -17.46 16.09 4.44
C GLN A 351 -17.91 14.98 3.50
N LEU A 352 -18.00 15.28 2.20
CA LEU A 352 -18.38 14.34 1.16
C LEU A 352 -17.13 13.67 0.57
N LEU A 353 -17.10 12.34 0.63
CA LEU A 353 -16.00 11.54 0.07
C LEU A 353 -16.44 10.83 -1.21
N LEU A 354 -15.57 10.79 -2.21
CA LEU A 354 -15.72 10.01 -3.43
C LEU A 354 -14.72 8.85 -3.43
N GLY A 355 -15.17 7.65 -3.72
CA GLY A 355 -14.34 6.46 -3.76
C GLY A 355 -14.72 5.51 -4.89
N LEU A 356 -13.80 4.60 -5.24
CA LEU A 356 -14.05 3.53 -6.17
C LEU A 356 -14.78 2.36 -5.47
N ASP A 357 -15.73 1.74 -6.17
CA ASP A 357 -16.56 0.63 -5.67
C ASP A 357 -15.72 -0.48 -5.00
N ARG A 358 -14.62 -0.89 -5.63
CA ARG A 358 -13.76 -1.98 -5.10
C ARG A 358 -13.15 -1.67 -3.73
N TYR A 359 -12.75 -0.42 -3.50
CA TYR A 359 -12.17 -0.02 -2.20
C TYR A 359 -13.26 0.18 -1.15
N ALA A 360 -14.39 0.73 -1.54
CA ALA A 360 -15.54 0.89 -0.66
C ALA A 360 -16.02 -0.47 -0.12
N LEU A 361 -16.22 -1.44 -1.03
CA LEU A 361 -16.60 -2.80 -0.66
C LEU A 361 -15.53 -3.51 0.19
N ALA A 362 -14.25 -3.28 -0.12
CA ALA A 362 -13.17 -3.87 0.66
C ALA A 362 -13.13 -3.31 2.09
N GLU A 363 -13.33 -1.99 2.28
CA GLU A 363 -13.37 -1.36 3.61
C GLU A 363 -14.58 -1.82 4.42
N GLU A 364 -15.76 -1.92 3.81
CA GLU A 364 -16.98 -2.40 4.45
C GLU A 364 -16.86 -3.88 4.86
N SER A 365 -16.45 -4.75 3.93
CA SER A 365 -16.21 -6.16 4.22
C SER A 365 -15.15 -6.36 5.30
N LEU A 366 -14.08 -5.56 5.26
CA LEU A 366 -13.02 -5.61 6.27
C LEU A 366 -13.54 -5.18 7.64
N ALA A 367 -14.29 -4.10 7.74
CA ALA A 367 -14.85 -3.61 9.01
C ALA A 367 -15.82 -4.63 9.62
N GLU A 368 -16.76 -5.16 8.82
CA GLU A 368 -17.69 -6.22 9.24
C GLU A 368 -16.94 -7.48 9.68
N GLY A 369 -15.92 -7.90 8.93
CA GLY A 369 -15.11 -9.06 9.23
C GLY A 369 -14.27 -8.92 10.50
N LEU A 370 -13.69 -7.75 10.75
CA LEU A 370 -12.97 -7.45 12.00
C LEU A 370 -13.92 -7.44 13.19
N ALA A 371 -15.11 -6.84 13.07
CA ALA A 371 -16.14 -6.86 14.11
C ALA A 371 -16.60 -8.30 14.42
N ARG A 372 -16.77 -9.14 13.39
CA ARG A 372 -17.09 -10.56 13.53
C ARG A 372 -16.03 -11.27 14.37
N LEU A 373 -14.75 -11.08 14.08
CA LEU A 373 -13.65 -11.70 14.84
C LEU A 373 -13.64 -11.23 16.32
N VAL A 374 -13.90 -9.95 16.58
CA VAL A 374 -14.00 -9.41 17.94
C VAL A 374 -15.12 -10.09 18.71
N ASN A 375 -16.30 -10.25 18.09
CA ASN A 375 -17.52 -10.75 18.73
C ASN A 375 -17.59 -12.29 18.83
N ALA A 376 -16.93 -13.01 17.92
CA ALA A 376 -16.98 -14.49 17.86
C ALA A 376 -15.92 -15.18 18.73
N CYS A 377 -15.12 -14.44 19.51
CA CYS A 377 -14.04 -15.04 20.30
C CYS A 377 -14.58 -15.80 21.49
N GLU A 378 -14.52 -17.13 21.44
CA GLU A 378 -14.78 -17.98 22.61
C GLU A 378 -13.57 -17.95 23.55
N LYS A 379 -13.84 -17.84 24.87
CA LYS A 379 -12.81 -18.01 25.90
C LYS A 379 -12.35 -19.47 25.89
N ALA A 380 -11.22 -19.71 25.22
CA ALA A 380 -10.63 -21.06 25.17
C ALA A 380 -9.56 -21.23 26.25
N ALA A 381 -9.03 -22.43 26.34
CA ALA A 381 -7.89 -22.95 27.11
C ALA A 381 -7.17 -22.00 28.09
N ASP A 382 -6.64 -22.53 29.15
CA ASP A 382 -5.85 -21.77 30.13
C ASP A 382 -4.45 -21.42 29.55
N TRP A 383 -4.29 -20.15 29.17
CA TRP A 383 -3.00 -19.60 28.69
C TRP A 383 -2.11 -19.06 29.81
N ALA A 384 -2.54 -19.19 31.08
CA ALA A 384 -1.84 -18.55 32.22
C ALA A 384 -0.41 -19.11 32.38
N GLU A 385 -0.23 -20.43 32.24
CA GLU A 385 1.09 -21.05 32.31
C GLU A 385 2.00 -20.61 31.14
N ALA A 386 1.45 -20.56 29.92
CA ALA A 386 2.16 -20.11 28.73
C ALA A 386 2.58 -18.63 28.87
N ALA A 387 1.70 -17.78 29.38
CA ALA A 387 2.02 -16.37 29.66
C ALA A 387 3.07 -16.21 30.76
N ALA A 388 3.06 -17.06 31.79
CA ALA A 388 4.05 -17.05 32.85
C ALA A 388 5.45 -17.51 32.37
N ALA A 389 5.49 -18.40 31.37
CA ALA A 389 6.72 -18.89 30.74
C ALA A 389 7.28 -17.98 29.63
N ALA A 390 6.61 -16.88 29.32
CA ALA A 390 6.99 -15.97 28.24
C ALA A 390 8.37 -15.34 28.47
N PRO A 391 9.16 -15.10 27.39
CA PRO A 391 10.54 -14.63 27.48
C PRO A 391 10.65 -13.17 27.93
N SER A 392 9.58 -12.37 27.83
CA SER A 392 9.55 -10.97 28.24
C SER A 392 8.19 -10.58 28.83
N PRO A 393 8.11 -9.49 29.61
CA PRO A 393 6.84 -8.96 30.11
C PRO A 393 5.88 -8.58 29.01
N SER A 394 6.37 -8.00 27.89
CA SER A 394 5.55 -7.62 26.73
C SER A 394 5.02 -8.87 26.01
N ALA A 395 5.84 -9.92 25.85
CA ALA A 395 5.36 -11.19 25.31
C ALA A 395 4.29 -11.83 26.21
N ALA A 396 4.45 -11.78 27.54
CA ALA A 396 3.47 -12.26 28.48
C ALA A 396 2.13 -11.47 28.40
N GLU A 397 2.22 -10.16 28.20
CA GLU A 397 1.04 -9.29 28.00
C GLU A 397 0.33 -9.65 26.68
N LEU A 398 1.07 -9.79 25.57
CA LEU A 398 0.53 -10.18 24.27
C LEU A 398 -0.18 -11.55 24.34
N ILE A 399 0.43 -12.55 25.00
CA ILE A 399 -0.16 -13.88 25.17
C ILE A 399 -1.48 -13.80 25.96
N ARG A 400 -1.50 -13.05 27.09
CA ARG A 400 -2.73 -12.89 27.90
C ARG A 400 -3.84 -12.17 27.12
N THR A 401 -3.50 -11.11 26.40
CA THR A 401 -4.45 -10.34 25.61
C THR A 401 -5.03 -11.18 24.48
N SER A 402 -4.18 -11.91 23.76
CA SER A 402 -4.62 -12.80 22.66
C SER A 402 -5.45 -13.99 23.15
N ALA A 403 -5.28 -14.42 24.39
CA ALA A 403 -6.13 -15.44 25.00
C ALA A 403 -7.57 -14.96 25.22
N ALA A 404 -7.77 -13.67 25.42
CA ALA A 404 -9.04 -13.06 25.82
C ALA A 404 -9.80 -12.36 24.67
N ALA A 405 -9.15 -12.11 23.54
CA ALA A 405 -9.71 -11.34 22.42
C ALA A 405 -9.51 -12.04 21.08
N GLY A 406 -10.49 -11.87 20.17
CA GLY A 406 -10.44 -12.41 18.82
C GLY A 406 -9.62 -11.56 17.86
N LEU A 407 -9.47 -10.27 18.16
CA LEU A 407 -8.60 -9.35 17.43
C LEU A 407 -7.71 -8.61 18.44
N VAL A 408 -6.41 -8.54 18.16
CA VAL A 408 -5.42 -7.79 18.96
C VAL A 408 -4.49 -7.04 18.04
N VAL A 409 -4.17 -5.80 18.38
CA VAL A 409 -3.10 -5.05 17.71
C VAL A 409 -1.87 -5.03 18.63
N HIS A 410 -0.73 -5.42 18.07
CA HIS A 410 0.58 -5.36 18.70
C HIS A 410 1.47 -4.38 17.97
N SER A 411 2.07 -3.43 18.67
CA SER A 411 2.97 -2.43 18.09
C SER A 411 4.34 -2.45 18.75
N GLY A 412 5.39 -2.36 17.92
CA GLY A 412 6.77 -2.30 18.38
C GLY A 412 7.76 -2.38 17.23
N GLY A 413 9.01 -2.02 17.52
CA GLY A 413 10.12 -2.03 16.56
C GLY A 413 10.58 -3.44 16.18
N GLU A 414 11.77 -3.52 15.61
CA GLU A 414 12.30 -4.79 15.07
C GLU A 414 12.55 -5.83 16.17
N ALA A 415 13.06 -5.42 17.35
CA ALA A 415 13.29 -6.33 18.46
C ALA A 415 11.97 -6.89 19.04
N ALA A 416 10.88 -6.16 18.94
CA ALA A 416 9.57 -6.59 19.39
C ALA A 416 9.01 -7.78 18.59
N ARG A 417 9.56 -8.08 17.40
CA ARG A 417 9.15 -9.25 16.57
C ARG A 417 9.33 -10.59 17.30
N ALA A 418 10.15 -10.63 18.34
CA ALA A 418 10.29 -11.82 19.20
C ALA A 418 9.00 -12.12 20.00
N GLU A 419 8.17 -11.13 20.27
CA GLU A 419 6.93 -11.28 21.06
C GLU A 419 5.84 -12.04 20.30
N PRO A 420 5.50 -11.69 19.04
CA PRO A 420 4.66 -12.52 18.19
C PRO A 420 5.19 -13.94 17.98
N ALA A 421 6.50 -14.11 17.82
CA ALA A 421 7.10 -15.45 17.70
C ALA A 421 6.86 -16.28 18.97
N ALA A 422 7.01 -15.67 20.15
CA ALA A 422 6.72 -16.31 21.43
C ALA A 422 5.24 -16.66 21.58
N LEU A 423 4.32 -15.80 21.13
CA LEU A 423 2.89 -16.06 21.11
C LEU A 423 2.55 -17.29 20.25
N ILE A 424 3.09 -17.36 19.03
CA ILE A 424 2.88 -18.48 18.10
C ILE A 424 3.39 -19.78 18.75
N ALA A 425 4.61 -19.76 19.31
CA ALA A 425 5.19 -20.92 20.00
C ALA A 425 4.34 -21.36 21.20
N ALA A 426 3.84 -20.42 22.01
CA ALA A 426 2.94 -20.68 23.13
C ALA A 426 1.63 -21.33 22.68
N ALA A 427 0.98 -20.77 21.66
CA ALA A 427 -0.27 -21.30 21.11
C ALA A 427 -0.10 -22.74 20.60
N ARG A 428 0.99 -23.00 19.89
CA ARG A 428 1.32 -24.35 19.41
C ARG A 428 1.59 -25.32 20.57
N GLY A 429 2.25 -24.84 21.63
CA GLY A 429 2.44 -25.63 22.86
C GLY A 429 1.13 -26.02 23.52
N LEU A 430 0.07 -25.24 23.34
CA LEU A 430 -1.30 -25.54 23.78
C LEU A 430 -2.09 -26.43 22.79
N GLY A 431 -1.46 -26.84 21.68
CA GLY A 431 -2.09 -27.70 20.66
C GLY A 431 -2.93 -26.96 19.63
N LEU A 432 -2.85 -25.62 19.59
CA LEU A 432 -3.56 -24.80 18.61
C LEU A 432 -2.82 -24.78 17.27
N ARG A 433 -3.56 -24.69 16.17
CA ARG A 433 -3.03 -24.49 14.83
C ARG A 433 -2.69 -23.00 14.65
N ALA A 434 -1.51 -22.60 15.08
CA ALA A 434 -1.05 -21.23 15.06
C ALA A 434 -0.02 -21.00 13.94
N PHE A 435 -0.19 -19.90 13.19
CA PHE A 435 0.66 -19.52 12.07
C PHE A 435 1.05 -18.05 12.18
N GLY A 436 2.25 -17.73 11.65
CA GLY A 436 2.71 -16.36 11.46
C GLY A 436 2.84 -16.03 9.98
N ALA A 437 2.15 -14.99 9.53
CA ALA A 437 2.24 -14.48 8.17
C ALA A 437 3.09 -13.20 8.11
N THR A 438 3.97 -13.10 7.12
CA THR A 438 4.84 -11.93 6.91
C THR A 438 4.67 -11.39 5.49
N HIS A 439 5.03 -10.12 5.32
CA HIS A 439 4.97 -9.47 4.01
C HIS A 439 6.00 -10.05 3.02
N SER A 440 7.20 -10.38 3.50
CA SER A 440 8.32 -10.79 2.67
C SER A 440 8.82 -12.21 2.99
N GLU A 441 9.47 -12.85 2.03
CA GLU A 441 10.13 -14.14 2.22
C GLU A 441 11.29 -14.06 3.23
N ASP A 442 11.99 -12.91 3.29
CA ASP A 442 12.99 -12.67 4.31
C ASP A 442 12.39 -12.62 5.71
N GLY A 443 11.27 -11.90 5.88
CA GLY A 443 10.50 -11.87 7.12
C GLY A 443 10.04 -13.27 7.54
N ARG A 444 9.57 -14.10 6.59
CA ARG A 444 9.17 -15.49 6.83
C ARG A 444 10.32 -16.31 7.38
N ARG A 445 11.52 -16.26 6.76
CA ARG A 445 12.70 -16.99 7.23
C ARG A 445 13.08 -16.57 8.63
N ARG A 446 13.16 -15.25 8.89
CA ARG A 446 13.50 -14.73 10.23
C ARG A 446 12.47 -15.13 11.30
N LEU A 447 11.19 -15.15 10.95
CA LEU A 447 10.15 -15.62 11.85
C LEU A 447 10.24 -17.13 12.11
N ALA A 448 10.48 -17.93 11.07
CA ALA A 448 10.70 -19.37 11.17
C ALA A 448 11.89 -19.70 12.11
N ASP A 449 13.00 -18.99 11.95
CA ASP A 449 14.17 -19.12 12.80
C ASP A 449 13.87 -18.74 14.27
N ALA A 450 13.09 -17.68 14.49
CA ALA A 450 12.68 -17.24 15.83
C ALA A 450 11.74 -18.22 16.53
N ILE A 451 10.84 -18.86 15.80
CA ILE A 451 9.92 -19.88 16.33
C ILE A 451 10.64 -21.25 16.47
N GLY A 452 11.63 -21.53 15.61
CA GLY A 452 12.29 -22.82 15.51
C GLY A 452 11.50 -23.87 14.72
N ASP A 453 10.49 -23.45 13.95
CA ASP A 453 9.64 -24.32 13.13
C ASP A 453 9.32 -23.64 11.78
N PRO A 454 9.94 -24.10 10.67
CA PRO A 454 9.77 -23.48 9.36
C PRO A 454 8.36 -23.60 8.78
N ASP A 455 7.60 -24.62 9.18
CA ASP A 455 6.26 -24.87 8.65
C ASP A 455 5.18 -23.94 9.26
N THR A 456 5.55 -23.22 10.31
CA THR A 456 4.65 -22.31 11.04
C THR A 456 4.67 -20.89 10.47
N ALA A 457 5.72 -20.53 9.76
CA ALA A 457 5.89 -19.20 9.16
C ALA A 457 5.58 -19.26 7.66
N VAL A 458 4.72 -18.36 7.22
CA VAL A 458 4.27 -18.24 5.83
C VAL A 458 4.42 -16.79 5.33
N THR A 459 4.43 -16.59 4.03
CA THR A 459 4.19 -15.27 3.48
C THR A 459 2.67 -15.05 3.35
N LEU A 460 2.21 -13.82 3.54
CA LEU A 460 0.80 -13.49 3.35
C LEU A 460 0.31 -13.92 1.96
N ALA A 461 1.08 -13.62 0.92
CA ALA A 461 0.75 -14.01 -0.44
C ALA A 461 0.74 -15.53 -0.65
N GLY A 462 1.64 -16.29 0.00
CA GLY A 462 1.65 -17.74 -0.03
C GLY A 462 0.46 -18.35 0.68
N LEU A 463 0.04 -17.75 1.80
CA LEU A 463 -1.14 -18.14 2.57
C LEU A 463 -2.43 -17.92 1.76
N LEU A 464 -2.63 -16.72 1.21
CA LEU A 464 -3.83 -16.37 0.46
C LEU A 464 -3.97 -17.16 -0.84
N SER A 465 -2.86 -17.46 -1.52
CA SER A 465 -2.85 -18.30 -2.73
C SER A 465 -2.98 -19.80 -2.45
N GLY A 466 -2.90 -20.22 -1.18
CA GLY A 466 -2.89 -21.63 -0.80
C GLY A 466 -1.58 -22.37 -1.09
N ALA A 467 -0.53 -21.67 -1.52
CA ALA A 467 0.79 -22.27 -1.76
C ALA A 467 1.56 -22.59 -0.47
N GLN A 468 1.20 -21.92 0.62
CA GLN A 468 1.77 -22.09 1.96
C GLN A 468 0.66 -22.13 3.01
N GLY A 469 0.96 -22.71 4.18
CA GLY A 469 0.06 -22.69 5.32
C GLY A 469 -0.78 -23.97 5.50
N PRO A 470 -1.86 -23.90 6.31
CA PRO A 470 -2.59 -25.06 6.80
C PRO A 470 -3.56 -25.67 5.77
N GLY A 471 -3.75 -25.04 4.61
CA GLY A 471 -4.83 -25.35 3.68
C GLY A 471 -6.16 -24.73 4.11
N ARG A 472 -7.23 -25.14 3.43
CA ARG A 472 -8.60 -24.68 3.71
C ARG A 472 -9.43 -25.83 4.22
N ASP A 473 -10.42 -25.52 5.05
CA ASP A 473 -11.42 -26.48 5.55
C ASP A 473 -12.55 -26.73 4.52
N GLU A 474 -13.60 -27.44 4.95
CA GLU A 474 -14.73 -27.80 4.09
C GLU A 474 -15.57 -26.56 3.66
N ASP A 475 -15.55 -25.50 4.45
CA ASP A 475 -16.24 -24.24 4.19
C ASP A 475 -15.38 -23.26 3.38
N GLY A 476 -14.13 -23.62 3.09
CA GLY A 476 -13.19 -22.80 2.33
C GLY A 476 -12.41 -21.79 3.18
N ALA A 477 -12.59 -21.79 4.50
CA ALA A 477 -11.82 -20.97 5.42
C ALA A 477 -10.43 -21.55 5.69
N LEU A 478 -9.49 -20.72 6.15
CA LEU A 478 -8.15 -21.17 6.53
C LEU A 478 -8.23 -22.09 7.77
N ALA A 479 -7.66 -23.30 7.67
CA ALA A 479 -7.73 -24.30 8.71
C ALA A 479 -6.77 -24.02 9.88
N LEU A 480 -6.99 -22.91 10.62
CA LEU A 480 -6.15 -22.44 11.72
C LEU A 480 -6.99 -21.90 12.90
N ASP A 481 -6.37 -21.74 14.06
CA ASP A 481 -7.01 -21.24 15.29
C ASP A 481 -6.43 -19.89 15.73
N LEU A 482 -5.19 -19.57 15.32
CA LEU A 482 -4.52 -18.30 15.54
C LEU A 482 -3.71 -17.90 14.31
N LEU A 483 -3.90 -16.70 13.84
CA LEU A 483 -3.06 -16.06 12.83
C LEU A 483 -2.41 -14.80 13.40
N VAL A 484 -1.09 -14.70 13.29
CA VAL A 484 -0.34 -13.48 13.60
C VAL A 484 0.22 -12.91 12.31
N VAL A 485 -0.24 -11.74 11.91
CA VAL A 485 0.25 -11.03 10.73
C VAL A 485 1.31 -10.05 11.18
N LEU A 486 2.56 -10.33 10.82
CA LEU A 486 3.68 -9.41 11.03
C LEU A 486 3.80 -8.47 9.83
N ASP A 487 4.50 -7.34 10.01
CA ASP A 487 4.57 -6.27 9.02
C ASP A 487 3.18 -5.71 8.65
N ALA A 488 2.25 -5.69 9.61
CA ALA A 488 0.86 -5.25 9.41
C ALA A 488 0.71 -3.84 8.76
N PRO A 489 1.62 -2.86 8.94
CA PRO A 489 1.59 -1.61 8.17
C PRO A 489 1.67 -1.79 6.65
N GLN A 490 2.14 -2.95 6.16
CA GLN A 490 2.22 -3.27 4.73
C GLN A 490 0.91 -3.85 4.16
N LEU A 491 -0.11 -4.07 4.99
CA LEU A 491 -1.43 -4.51 4.54
C LEU A 491 -2.15 -3.36 3.84
N ASP A 492 -2.50 -3.55 2.57
CA ASP A 492 -3.50 -2.75 1.88
C ASP A 492 -4.92 -3.26 2.19
N VAL A 493 -5.92 -2.46 1.85
CA VAL A 493 -7.31 -2.75 2.21
C VAL A 493 -7.85 -4.00 1.51
N GLU A 494 -7.51 -4.20 0.23
CA GLU A 494 -7.99 -5.36 -0.54
C GLU A 494 -7.39 -6.67 0.00
N SER A 495 -6.08 -6.69 0.24
CA SER A 495 -5.40 -7.86 0.84
C SER A 495 -5.90 -8.17 2.26
N ALA A 496 -6.20 -7.14 3.05
CA ALA A 496 -6.73 -7.30 4.40
C ALA A 496 -8.17 -7.84 4.39
N ALA A 497 -9.03 -7.35 3.49
CA ALA A 497 -10.40 -7.84 3.33
C ALA A 497 -10.40 -9.33 2.95
N VAL A 498 -9.63 -9.71 1.91
CA VAL A 498 -9.49 -11.11 1.49
C VAL A 498 -8.95 -12.00 2.63
N LEU A 499 -8.00 -11.47 3.42
CA LEU A 499 -7.46 -12.22 4.56
C LEU A 499 -8.53 -12.47 5.63
N VAL A 500 -9.25 -11.42 6.03
CA VAL A 500 -10.26 -11.52 7.11
C VAL A 500 -11.48 -12.36 6.67
N GLU A 501 -11.89 -12.27 5.41
CA GLU A 501 -12.91 -13.14 4.82
C GLU A 501 -12.51 -14.62 4.86
N ALA A 502 -11.21 -14.92 4.71
CA ALA A 502 -10.70 -16.29 4.77
C ALA A 502 -10.60 -16.87 6.19
N LEU A 503 -10.86 -16.09 7.25
CA LEU A 503 -10.82 -16.55 8.63
C LEU A 503 -12.21 -17.01 9.11
N ALA A 504 -12.29 -18.19 9.70
CA ALA A 504 -13.50 -18.70 10.32
C ALA A 504 -13.83 -17.99 11.64
N ASP A 505 -15.07 -18.09 12.10
CA ASP A 505 -15.48 -17.62 13.42
C ASP A 505 -14.68 -18.34 14.52
N GLY A 506 -14.31 -17.57 15.54
CA GLY A 506 -13.51 -18.09 16.67
C GLY A 506 -11.99 -18.11 16.42
N VAL A 507 -11.53 -17.84 15.20
CA VAL A 507 -10.10 -17.63 14.91
C VAL A 507 -9.63 -16.34 15.57
N ARG A 508 -8.44 -16.39 16.15
CA ARG A 508 -7.77 -15.20 16.70
C ARG A 508 -6.86 -14.58 15.67
N LEU A 509 -7.00 -13.28 15.45
CA LEU A 509 -6.14 -12.49 14.58
C LEU A 509 -5.31 -11.51 15.43
N VAL A 510 -4.01 -11.52 15.21
CA VAL A 510 -3.09 -10.51 15.79
C VAL A 510 -2.44 -9.76 14.65
N LEU A 511 -2.66 -8.45 14.59
CA LEU A 511 -1.97 -7.54 13.68
C LEU A 511 -0.76 -6.96 14.40
N SER A 512 0.43 -7.31 13.95
CA SER A 512 1.69 -6.89 14.57
C SER A 512 2.52 -6.04 13.59
N GLY A 513 2.99 -4.89 14.05
CA GLY A 513 3.81 -4.03 13.21
C GLY A 513 4.35 -2.82 13.95
N ASP A 514 5.18 -2.08 13.26
CA ASP A 514 5.77 -0.83 13.72
C ASP A 514 5.05 0.35 13.04
N PRO A 515 4.32 1.19 13.78
CA PRO A 515 3.60 2.32 13.19
C PRO A 515 4.52 3.41 12.60
N GLY A 516 5.82 3.39 12.90
CA GLY A 516 6.80 4.34 12.39
C GLY A 516 7.29 4.06 10.97
N VAL A 517 7.06 2.86 10.44
CA VAL A 517 7.50 2.51 9.08
C VAL A 517 6.57 3.08 8.01
N LEU A 518 7.06 3.08 6.77
CA LEU A 518 6.22 3.37 5.61
C LEU A 518 5.00 2.42 5.57
N GLY A 519 3.85 2.97 5.24
CA GLY A 519 2.64 2.19 5.02
C GLY A 519 2.68 1.35 3.75
N SER A 520 1.58 0.63 3.47
CA SER A 520 1.44 -0.21 2.29
C SER A 520 1.68 0.56 0.99
N ALA A 521 2.16 -0.14 -0.04
CA ALA A 521 2.25 0.42 -1.39
C ALA A 521 0.88 0.46 -2.09
N GLY A 522 -0.11 -0.31 -1.61
CA GLY A 522 -1.50 -0.29 -2.06
C GLY A 522 -2.36 0.72 -1.30
N ALA A 523 -3.62 0.83 -1.71
CA ALA A 523 -4.59 1.72 -1.09
C ALA A 523 -4.97 1.30 0.33
N GLY A 524 -5.28 2.28 1.17
CA GLY A 524 -5.63 2.06 2.57
C GLY A 524 -4.43 2.16 3.53
N ARG A 525 -4.75 2.20 4.82
CA ARG A 525 -3.81 2.21 5.94
C ARG A 525 -4.34 1.38 7.11
N VAL A 526 -4.71 0.16 6.80
CA VAL A 526 -5.47 -0.75 7.69
C VAL A 526 -4.95 -0.79 9.12
N PHE A 527 -3.64 -1.01 9.30
CA PHE A 527 -3.03 -1.08 10.63
C PHE A 527 -3.18 0.23 11.42
N ALA A 528 -2.99 1.37 10.77
CA ALA A 528 -3.12 2.68 11.39
C ALA A 528 -4.58 3.02 11.72
N ASP A 529 -5.53 2.63 10.85
CA ASP A 529 -6.96 2.85 11.08
C ASP A 529 -7.50 2.00 12.24
N VAL A 530 -7.11 0.72 12.32
CA VAL A 530 -7.48 -0.15 13.46
C VAL A 530 -6.89 0.36 14.77
N LEU A 531 -5.63 0.85 14.74
CA LEU A 531 -5.01 1.49 15.92
C LEU A 531 -5.77 2.75 16.34
N ALA A 532 -6.13 3.60 15.39
CA ALA A 532 -6.80 4.87 15.66
C ALA A 532 -8.24 4.67 16.14
N ALA A 533 -8.99 3.75 15.55
CA ALA A 533 -10.36 3.41 15.91
C ALA A 533 -10.49 2.77 17.32
N ARG A 534 -9.40 2.21 17.85
CA ARG A 534 -9.40 1.49 19.14
C ARG A 534 -10.45 0.38 19.25
N ALA A 535 -10.80 -0.21 18.12
CA ALA A 535 -11.83 -1.24 18.03
C ALA A 535 -11.47 -2.56 18.73
N CYS A 536 -10.22 -2.71 19.18
CA CYS A 536 -9.72 -3.92 19.84
C CYS A 536 -8.61 -3.60 20.85
N PRO A 537 -8.24 -4.54 21.74
CA PRO A 537 -7.11 -4.38 22.64
C PRO A 537 -5.80 -4.11 21.91
N GLN A 538 -5.01 -3.16 22.44
CA GLN A 538 -3.70 -2.77 21.90
C GLN A 538 -2.61 -3.13 22.90
N VAL A 539 -1.57 -3.83 22.43
CA VAL A 539 -0.37 -4.17 23.19
C VAL A 539 0.82 -3.44 22.59
N VAL A 540 1.42 -2.54 23.36
CA VAL A 540 2.60 -1.78 22.96
C VAL A 540 3.84 -2.44 23.56
N SER A 541 4.77 -2.88 22.71
CA SER A 541 6.04 -3.45 23.14
C SER A 541 6.90 -2.43 23.89
N ARG A 542 7.54 -2.89 24.94
CA ARG A 542 8.56 -2.12 25.70
C ARG A 542 9.99 -2.60 25.41
N THR A 543 10.15 -3.47 24.43
CA THR A 543 11.44 -4.01 24.04
C THR A 543 12.15 -3.03 23.12
N PRO A 544 13.26 -2.39 23.55
CA PRO A 544 13.98 -1.43 22.72
C PRO A 544 14.80 -2.16 21.65
N ASP A 545 14.94 -1.51 20.49
CA ASP A 545 15.86 -1.99 19.46
C ASP A 545 17.32 -1.80 19.92
N PRO A 546 18.14 -2.85 19.83
CA PRO A 546 19.49 -2.80 20.37
C PRO A 546 20.50 -2.12 19.45
N GLY A 547 21.56 -1.60 20.04
CA GLY A 547 22.75 -1.10 19.36
C GLY A 547 22.59 0.26 18.69
N PRO A 548 23.67 0.79 18.08
CA PRO A 548 23.69 2.15 17.53
C PRO A 548 22.66 2.39 16.42
N ILE A 549 22.37 1.38 15.59
CA ILE A 549 21.34 1.50 14.55
C ILE A 549 19.96 1.59 15.21
N GLY A 550 19.67 0.76 16.22
CA GLY A 550 18.41 0.80 16.96
C GLY A 550 18.19 2.13 17.67
N GLU A 551 19.23 2.66 18.32
CA GLU A 551 19.22 3.97 18.97
C GLU A 551 18.92 5.11 17.96
N LEU A 552 19.62 5.11 16.81
CA LEU A 552 19.40 6.09 15.74
C LEU A 552 17.95 6.03 15.21
N VAL A 553 17.47 4.82 14.90
CA VAL A 553 16.13 4.63 14.35
C VAL A 553 15.05 5.01 15.37
N SER A 554 15.24 4.67 16.64
CA SER A 554 14.32 5.07 17.71
C SER A 554 14.24 6.60 17.85
N GLY A 555 15.37 7.31 17.76
CA GLY A 555 15.41 8.77 17.72
C GLY A 555 14.63 9.34 16.52
N ILE A 556 14.83 8.78 15.32
CA ILE A 556 14.08 9.18 14.12
C ILE A 556 12.57 9.00 14.33
N GLY A 557 12.15 7.92 14.97
CA GLY A 557 10.73 7.65 15.26
C GLY A 557 10.04 8.76 16.04
N ILE A 558 10.74 9.38 16.97
CA ILE A 558 10.23 10.52 17.76
C ILE A 558 10.55 11.90 17.16
N GLY A 559 11.12 11.93 15.94
CA GLY A 559 11.42 13.17 15.22
C GLY A 559 12.80 13.77 15.50
N GLU A 560 13.70 12.99 16.10
CA GLU A 560 15.07 13.41 16.45
C GLU A 560 16.11 12.65 15.63
N LEU A 561 17.01 13.38 14.99
CA LEU A 561 18.16 12.82 14.30
C LEU A 561 19.40 12.99 15.18
N ASN A 562 19.56 12.08 16.13
CA ASN A 562 20.63 12.16 17.10
C ASN A 562 21.92 11.55 16.57
N GLN A 563 23.05 12.10 17.00
CA GLN A 563 24.34 11.50 16.77
C GLN A 563 24.50 10.33 17.77
N VAL A 564 24.69 9.12 17.24
CA VAL A 564 24.88 7.90 18.04
C VAL A 564 26.35 7.52 18.12
N ASP A 565 26.76 6.95 19.26
CA ASP A 565 28.10 6.39 19.41
C ASP A 565 28.16 5.02 18.72
N ALA A 566 28.95 4.93 17.65
CA ALA A 566 29.09 3.74 16.82
C ALA A 566 30.57 3.31 16.74
N PRO A 567 31.17 2.76 17.84
CA PRO A 567 32.58 2.45 17.91
C PRO A 567 33.04 1.37 16.92
N GLY A 568 32.12 0.45 16.55
CA GLY A 568 32.35 -0.57 15.52
C GLY A 568 32.04 -0.08 14.10
N LYS A 569 31.72 1.21 13.92
CA LYS A 569 31.26 1.81 12.66
C LYS A 569 29.93 1.19 12.17
N GLU A 570 29.07 0.87 13.09
CA GLU A 570 27.75 0.35 12.80
C GLU A 570 26.93 1.36 11.98
N VAL A 571 27.16 2.66 12.22
CA VAL A 571 26.60 3.78 11.45
C VAL A 571 27.72 4.62 10.89
N VAL A 572 27.73 4.85 9.58
CA VAL A 572 28.71 5.69 8.88
C VAL A 572 28.00 6.66 7.93
N ILE A 573 28.30 7.95 8.04
CA ILE A 573 27.80 8.97 7.14
C ILE A 573 28.90 9.31 6.12
N VAL A 574 28.58 9.23 4.84
CA VAL A 574 29.48 9.51 3.71
C VAL A 574 28.93 10.73 2.96
N PRO A 575 29.49 11.93 3.21
CA PRO A 575 29.02 13.12 2.50
C PRO A 575 29.39 13.07 1.02
N VAL A 576 28.48 13.55 0.17
CA VAL A 576 28.67 13.65 -1.28
C VAL A 576 28.13 15.00 -1.78
N ARG A 577 28.68 15.47 -2.90
CA ARG A 577 28.35 16.78 -3.46
C ARG A 577 27.31 16.72 -4.56
N ASP A 578 27.28 15.63 -5.30
CA ASP A 578 26.39 15.44 -6.44
C ASP A 578 26.00 13.96 -6.62
N ALA A 579 25.05 13.73 -7.51
CA ALA A 579 24.52 12.41 -7.78
C ALA A 579 25.57 11.45 -8.39
N GLY A 580 26.50 11.94 -9.19
CA GLY A 580 27.59 11.16 -9.77
C GLY A 580 28.55 10.63 -8.68
N GLU A 581 28.94 11.50 -7.74
CA GLU A 581 29.71 11.12 -6.57
C GLU A 581 28.93 10.14 -5.69
N ALA A 582 27.59 10.33 -5.52
CA ALA A 582 26.74 9.41 -4.79
C ALA A 582 26.75 7.99 -5.38
N VAL A 583 26.57 7.87 -6.70
CA VAL A 583 26.65 6.58 -7.40
C VAL A 583 28.04 5.96 -7.23
N HIS A 584 29.12 6.73 -7.46
CA HIS A 584 30.48 6.24 -7.34
C HIS A 584 30.79 5.73 -5.91
N ARG A 585 30.43 6.52 -4.89
CA ARG A 585 30.64 6.11 -3.48
C ARG A 585 29.82 4.90 -3.10
N THR A 586 28.57 4.81 -3.58
CA THR A 586 27.71 3.65 -3.35
C THR A 586 28.34 2.38 -3.92
N VAL A 587 28.80 2.41 -5.16
CA VAL A 587 29.50 1.27 -5.79
C VAL A 587 30.76 0.89 -5.00
N GLN A 588 31.56 1.87 -4.57
CA GLN A 588 32.75 1.65 -3.75
C GLN A 588 32.40 1.04 -2.37
N LEU A 589 31.32 1.50 -1.72
CA LEU A 589 30.89 0.94 -0.45
C LEU A 589 30.50 -0.53 -0.58
N VAL A 590 29.63 -0.85 -1.55
CA VAL A 590 29.11 -2.20 -1.75
C VAL A 590 30.19 -3.17 -2.21
N ALA A 591 31.02 -2.79 -3.20
CA ALA A 591 32.00 -3.70 -3.80
C ALA A 591 33.28 -3.86 -2.99
N ASP A 592 33.70 -2.83 -2.26
CA ASP A 592 35.04 -2.79 -1.67
C ASP A 592 35.05 -2.49 -0.17
N SER A 593 34.33 -1.42 0.29
CA SER A 593 34.52 -0.91 1.64
C SER A 593 33.85 -1.77 2.71
N VAL A 594 32.57 -2.11 2.50
CA VAL A 594 31.79 -2.95 3.43
C VAL A 594 32.38 -4.37 3.51
N PRO A 595 32.69 -5.05 2.40
CA PRO A 595 33.32 -6.36 2.45
C PRO A 595 34.67 -6.37 3.18
N ARG A 596 35.47 -5.35 2.96
CA ARG A 596 36.80 -5.24 3.60
C ARG A 596 36.73 -4.89 5.09
N ALA A 597 35.82 -4.02 5.49
CA ALA A 597 35.74 -3.52 6.86
C ALA A 597 34.96 -4.45 7.81
N PHE A 598 33.94 -5.10 7.31
CA PHE A 598 32.98 -5.85 8.13
C PHE A 598 32.89 -7.34 7.78
N SER A 599 33.59 -7.78 6.72
CA SER A 599 33.49 -9.16 6.18
C SER A 599 32.03 -9.51 5.78
N ILE A 600 31.25 -8.52 5.35
CA ILE A 600 29.92 -8.68 4.80
C ILE A 600 30.06 -8.63 3.28
N PRO A 601 29.73 -9.71 2.56
CA PRO A 601 29.89 -9.74 1.11
C PRO A 601 28.87 -8.81 0.41
N ALA A 602 29.14 -8.46 -0.85
CA ALA A 602 28.27 -7.57 -1.63
C ALA A 602 26.85 -8.14 -1.80
N GLU A 603 26.71 -9.46 -1.79
CA GLU A 603 25.44 -10.17 -1.88
C GLU A 603 24.56 -9.96 -0.65
N GLU A 604 25.15 -9.69 0.51
CA GLU A 604 24.48 -9.43 1.78
C GLU A 604 24.38 -7.92 2.09
N THR A 605 24.78 -7.08 1.13
CA THR A 605 24.67 -5.62 1.22
C THR A 605 23.58 -5.12 0.31
N GLN A 606 22.61 -4.37 0.86
CA GLN A 606 21.50 -3.81 0.08
C GLN A 606 21.62 -2.29 -0.04
N VAL A 607 21.44 -1.79 -1.25
CA VAL A 607 21.34 -0.36 -1.50
C VAL A 607 19.87 0.06 -1.47
N ILE A 608 19.56 1.17 -0.80
CA ILE A 608 18.21 1.73 -0.69
C ILE A 608 18.26 3.21 -1.08
N THR A 609 17.35 3.65 -1.97
CA THR A 609 17.28 5.05 -2.42
C THR A 609 15.84 5.53 -2.52
N VAL A 610 15.65 6.84 -2.68
CA VAL A 610 14.33 7.51 -2.56
C VAL A 610 13.38 7.12 -3.68
N GLY A 611 13.87 6.95 -4.92
CA GLY A 611 12.98 6.70 -6.04
C GLY A 611 13.64 5.91 -7.18
N HIS A 612 12.90 5.73 -8.26
CA HIS A 612 13.37 4.97 -9.42
C HIS A 612 14.05 5.83 -10.48
N GLY A 613 13.71 7.12 -10.55
CA GLY A 613 14.26 8.11 -11.47
C GLY A 613 15.41 8.90 -10.87
N GLY A 614 15.86 9.94 -11.61
CA GLY A 614 16.97 10.78 -11.20
C GLY A 614 18.34 10.14 -11.45
N ALA A 615 19.40 10.94 -11.24
CA ALA A 615 20.77 10.52 -11.56
C ALA A 615 21.37 9.52 -10.55
N ALA A 616 20.76 9.35 -9.38
CA ALA A 616 21.13 8.35 -8.38
C ALA A 616 19.89 7.58 -7.84
N GLY A 617 18.85 7.43 -8.65
CA GLY A 617 17.72 6.55 -8.37
C GLY A 617 18.06 5.07 -8.60
N THR A 618 17.10 4.16 -8.32
CA THR A 618 17.36 2.73 -8.43
C THR A 618 17.85 2.30 -9.81
N ARG A 619 17.41 2.95 -10.88
CA ARG A 619 17.83 2.61 -12.25
C ARG A 619 19.33 2.87 -12.44
N ALA A 620 19.79 4.08 -12.15
CA ALA A 620 21.20 4.48 -12.29
C ALA A 620 22.12 3.66 -11.37
N LEU A 621 21.70 3.46 -10.12
CA LEU A 621 22.44 2.66 -9.16
C LEU A 621 22.53 1.18 -9.57
N ASN A 622 21.43 0.60 -10.03
CA ASN A 622 21.41 -0.79 -10.51
C ASN A 622 22.30 -0.99 -11.75
N GLU A 623 22.30 -0.04 -12.68
CA GLU A 623 23.19 -0.07 -13.84
C GLU A 623 24.65 -0.05 -13.42
N ALA A 624 25.04 0.89 -12.55
CA ALA A 624 26.41 1.02 -12.08
C ALA A 624 26.87 -0.22 -11.25
N LEU A 625 25.98 -0.76 -10.41
CA LEU A 625 26.25 -1.95 -9.61
C LEU A 625 26.33 -3.21 -10.49
N LYS A 626 25.47 -3.36 -11.48
CA LYS A 626 25.54 -4.44 -12.48
C LYS A 626 26.91 -4.44 -13.18
N GLN A 627 27.35 -3.29 -13.67
CA GLN A 627 28.64 -3.17 -14.35
C GLN A 627 29.82 -3.54 -13.47
N ARG A 628 29.73 -3.27 -12.14
CA ARG A 628 30.82 -3.54 -11.21
C ARG A 628 30.80 -4.95 -10.62
N LEU A 629 29.62 -5.48 -10.28
CA LEU A 629 29.47 -6.72 -9.53
C LEU A 629 29.25 -7.95 -10.40
N ASN A 630 28.46 -7.82 -11.48
CA ASN A 630 28.18 -8.90 -12.40
C ASN A 630 28.15 -8.39 -13.86
N PRO A 631 29.33 -7.96 -14.42
CA PRO A 631 29.38 -7.45 -15.77
C PRO A 631 28.99 -8.54 -16.77
N GLY A 632 28.10 -8.19 -17.71
CA GLY A 632 27.64 -9.12 -18.75
C GLY A 632 26.83 -8.42 -19.83
N PRO A 633 26.61 -9.08 -20.98
CA PRO A 633 25.95 -8.50 -22.13
C PRO A 633 24.42 -8.42 -22.02
N GLY A 634 23.82 -8.89 -20.91
CA GLY A 634 22.35 -8.92 -20.76
C GLY A 634 21.68 -9.96 -21.67
N ARG A 635 22.18 -11.20 -21.68
CA ARG A 635 21.78 -12.27 -22.62
C ARG A 635 20.29 -12.61 -22.62
N PHE A 636 19.61 -12.37 -21.50
CA PHE A 636 18.23 -12.77 -21.26
C PHE A 636 17.35 -11.54 -21.06
N GLY A 637 17.07 -10.78 -22.12
CA GLY A 637 16.24 -9.59 -22.03
C GLY A 637 16.84 -8.47 -21.12
N GLY A 638 18.17 -8.31 -21.15
CA GLY A 638 18.89 -7.36 -20.30
C GLY A 638 19.50 -7.97 -19.04
N PHE A 639 19.24 -9.25 -18.75
CA PHE A 639 19.73 -9.95 -17.56
C PHE A 639 20.78 -11.02 -17.89
N ASP A 640 21.66 -11.30 -16.95
CA ASP A 640 22.64 -12.39 -16.99
C ASP A 640 22.50 -13.29 -15.76
N PRO A 641 22.95 -14.56 -15.81
CA PRO A 641 22.99 -15.43 -14.63
C PRO A 641 23.78 -14.78 -13.49
N GLY A 642 23.23 -14.84 -12.29
CA GLY A 642 23.81 -14.20 -11.10
C GLY A 642 23.35 -12.75 -10.87
N ASP A 643 22.59 -12.16 -11.81
CA ASP A 643 22.00 -10.83 -11.57
C ASP A 643 21.01 -10.87 -10.39
N ARG A 644 21.17 -9.92 -9.49
CA ARG A 644 20.14 -9.64 -8.48
C ARG A 644 18.99 -8.90 -9.15
N VAL A 645 17.80 -9.40 -8.91
CA VAL A 645 16.58 -8.86 -9.51
C VAL A 645 15.48 -8.69 -8.46
N VAL A 646 14.49 -7.89 -8.79
CA VAL A 646 13.20 -7.84 -8.13
C VAL A 646 12.15 -8.24 -9.16
N HIS A 647 11.41 -9.28 -8.84
CA HIS A 647 10.21 -9.67 -9.56
C HIS A 647 9.00 -9.01 -8.91
N VAL A 648 8.19 -8.33 -9.70
CA VAL A 648 6.95 -7.66 -9.30
C VAL A 648 5.78 -8.38 -9.95
N PRO A 649 5.26 -9.45 -9.34
CA PRO A 649 4.17 -10.25 -9.91
C PRO A 649 2.85 -9.49 -9.96
N ALA A 650 2.65 -8.55 -9.02
CA ALA A 650 1.50 -7.67 -8.92
C ALA A 650 1.94 -6.30 -8.35
N PRO A 651 1.18 -5.23 -8.56
CA PRO A 651 1.43 -3.93 -7.93
C PRO A 651 1.63 -4.08 -6.41
N GLY A 652 2.58 -3.32 -5.85
CA GLY A 652 2.88 -3.35 -4.42
C GLY A 652 3.67 -4.58 -3.93
N ARG A 653 3.79 -5.64 -4.71
CA ARG A 653 4.49 -6.87 -4.33
C ARG A 653 5.85 -6.97 -4.98
N ALA A 654 6.91 -6.77 -4.23
CA ALA A 654 8.30 -6.88 -4.67
C ALA A 654 8.95 -8.14 -4.08
N VAL A 655 9.41 -9.05 -4.95
CA VAL A 655 10.05 -10.30 -4.55
C VAL A 655 11.50 -10.29 -5.03
N PRO A 656 12.49 -10.09 -4.15
CA PRO A 656 13.90 -10.18 -4.51
C PRO A 656 14.29 -11.58 -4.94
N GLY A 657 15.17 -11.68 -5.94
CA GLY A 657 15.65 -12.94 -6.44
C GLY A 657 16.98 -12.81 -7.17
N VAL A 658 17.48 -13.94 -7.64
CA VAL A 658 18.70 -14.05 -8.44
C VAL A 658 18.39 -14.81 -9.72
N VAL A 659 18.87 -14.30 -10.85
CA VAL A 659 18.73 -14.96 -12.15
C VAL A 659 19.58 -16.24 -12.17
N ARG A 660 18.95 -17.37 -12.45
CA ARG A 660 19.65 -18.66 -12.62
C ARG A 660 19.91 -18.99 -14.07
N SER A 661 18.88 -18.89 -14.93
CA SER A 661 18.95 -19.19 -16.35
C SER A 661 17.75 -18.60 -17.08
N ALA A 662 17.73 -18.75 -18.39
CA ALA A 662 16.53 -18.57 -19.20
C ALA A 662 16.41 -19.67 -20.24
N ASP A 663 15.19 -20.04 -20.58
CA ASP A 663 14.85 -21.01 -21.61
C ASP A 663 13.64 -20.56 -22.43
N ALA A 664 13.02 -21.49 -23.16
CA ALA A 664 11.85 -21.19 -23.99
C ALA A 664 10.59 -20.82 -23.16
N GLU A 665 10.54 -21.21 -21.89
CA GLU A 665 9.42 -20.91 -21.00
C GLU A 665 9.56 -19.50 -20.37
N GLY A 666 10.78 -18.98 -20.26
CA GLY A 666 11.04 -17.65 -19.71
C GLY A 666 12.32 -17.55 -18.89
N LEU A 667 12.34 -16.53 -18.03
CA LEU A 667 13.44 -16.24 -17.11
C LEU A 667 13.27 -17.00 -15.79
N ARG A 668 14.26 -17.83 -15.43
CA ARG A 668 14.26 -18.63 -14.19
C ARG A 668 14.97 -17.87 -13.07
N LEU A 669 14.24 -17.59 -12.03
CA LEU A 669 14.70 -16.89 -10.84
C LEU A 669 14.76 -17.85 -9.65
N ASP A 670 15.66 -17.55 -8.73
CA ASP A 670 15.65 -18.09 -7.37
C ASP A 670 15.26 -16.95 -6.42
N CYS A 671 14.09 -17.03 -5.85
CA CYS A 671 13.52 -16.04 -4.94
C CYS A 671 13.57 -16.55 -3.49
N GLY A 672 14.76 -16.43 -2.87
CA GLY A 672 14.95 -16.88 -1.47
C GLY A 672 14.87 -18.40 -1.30
N GLY A 673 15.31 -19.19 -2.30
CA GLY A 673 15.24 -20.64 -2.33
C GLY A 673 14.00 -21.19 -3.05
N VAL A 674 13.04 -20.32 -3.41
CA VAL A 674 11.85 -20.70 -4.20
C VAL A 674 12.11 -20.44 -5.68
N PRO A 675 12.07 -21.46 -6.55
CA PRO A 675 12.20 -21.29 -7.99
C PRO A 675 10.95 -20.62 -8.57
N VAL A 676 11.17 -19.55 -9.36
CA VAL A 676 10.11 -18.81 -10.06
C VAL A 676 10.46 -18.73 -11.53
N VAL A 677 9.50 -19.05 -12.41
CA VAL A 677 9.63 -18.87 -13.86
C VAL A 677 8.78 -17.67 -14.27
N VAL A 678 9.44 -16.66 -14.84
CA VAL A 678 8.77 -15.48 -15.39
C VAL A 678 8.67 -15.64 -16.90
N PRO A 679 7.45 -15.75 -17.47
CA PRO A 679 7.27 -15.88 -18.92
C PRO A 679 7.95 -14.75 -19.68
N GLN A 680 8.50 -15.06 -20.86
CA GLN A 680 9.32 -14.12 -21.64
C GLN A 680 8.59 -12.79 -21.89
N GLU A 681 7.30 -12.84 -22.19
CA GLU A 681 6.47 -11.65 -22.46
C GLU A 681 6.23 -10.77 -21.22
N ARG A 682 6.47 -11.30 -20.01
CA ARG A 682 6.31 -10.56 -18.73
C ARG A 682 7.64 -10.08 -18.16
N VAL A 683 8.77 -10.54 -18.67
CA VAL A 683 10.09 -10.18 -18.12
C VAL A 683 10.29 -8.66 -18.13
N GLU A 684 10.05 -8.00 -19.26
CA GLU A 684 10.25 -6.56 -19.40
C GLU A 684 9.33 -5.75 -18.46
N SER A 685 8.11 -6.19 -18.22
CA SER A 685 7.14 -5.48 -17.37
C SER A 685 7.33 -5.78 -15.88
N SER A 686 7.74 -7.00 -15.51
CA SER A 686 7.71 -7.46 -14.11
C SER A 686 9.07 -7.72 -13.47
N VAL A 687 10.20 -7.66 -14.21
CA VAL A 687 11.53 -7.89 -13.62
C VAL A 687 12.40 -6.65 -13.76
N ARG A 688 13.08 -6.30 -12.68
CA ARG A 688 14.06 -5.20 -12.62
C ARG A 688 15.31 -5.66 -11.90
N HIS A 689 16.46 -5.02 -12.15
CA HIS A 689 17.64 -5.26 -11.32
C HIS A 689 17.39 -4.86 -9.89
N GLY A 690 17.92 -5.59 -8.91
CA GLY A 690 17.59 -5.52 -7.50
C GLY A 690 18.77 -5.28 -6.55
N TRP A 691 19.93 -4.81 -7.02
CA TRP A 691 21.00 -4.36 -6.14
C TRP A 691 20.63 -3.09 -5.39
N ALA A 692 19.84 -2.21 -6.00
CA ALA A 692 19.25 -1.02 -5.38
C ALA A 692 17.74 -1.11 -5.43
N LEU A 693 17.09 -0.85 -4.28
CA LEU A 693 15.65 -0.87 -4.05
C LEU A 693 15.15 0.50 -3.59
N SER A 694 13.85 0.75 -3.73
CA SER A 694 13.18 1.80 -2.98
C SER A 694 12.90 1.35 -1.54
N ALA A 695 12.65 2.28 -0.62
CA ALA A 695 12.31 1.93 0.75
C ALA A 695 11.03 1.08 0.88
N HIS A 696 10.02 1.31 0.01
CA HIS A 696 8.83 0.47 -0.07
C HIS A 696 9.14 -0.96 -0.52
N GLN A 697 10.04 -1.13 -1.52
CA GLN A 697 10.45 -2.45 -1.95
C GLN A 697 11.28 -3.20 -0.90
N ALA A 698 11.94 -2.47 0.00
CA ALA A 698 12.73 -3.01 1.11
C ALA A 698 11.91 -3.24 2.39
N ALA A 699 10.62 -2.88 2.40
CA ALA A 699 9.75 -3.04 3.56
C ALA A 699 9.64 -4.52 3.99
N GLY A 700 9.64 -4.78 5.29
CA GLY A 700 9.60 -6.13 5.87
C GLY A 700 10.86 -6.97 5.68
N MET A 701 11.93 -6.42 5.10
CA MET A 701 13.21 -7.09 4.88
C MET A 701 14.35 -6.45 5.66
N ARG A 702 15.40 -7.20 5.94
CA ARG A 702 16.66 -6.71 6.53
C ARG A 702 17.88 -7.39 5.92
N TRP A 703 19.00 -6.71 5.98
CA TRP A 703 20.27 -7.21 5.46
C TRP A 703 21.39 -6.97 6.47
N PRO A 704 22.42 -7.82 6.50
CA PRO A 704 23.59 -7.60 7.32
C PRO A 704 24.20 -6.20 7.16
N ALA A 705 24.17 -5.63 5.94
CA ALA A 705 24.54 -4.24 5.69
C ALA A 705 23.52 -3.53 4.78
N ALA A 706 23.22 -2.27 5.08
CA ALA A 706 22.44 -1.38 4.24
C ALA A 706 23.26 -0.15 3.85
N VAL A 707 23.12 0.29 2.60
CA VAL A 707 23.67 1.53 2.07
C VAL A 707 22.50 2.40 1.61
N VAL A 708 22.15 3.42 2.39
CA VAL A 708 21.07 4.35 2.09
C VAL A 708 21.62 5.53 1.33
N VAL A 709 21.06 5.80 0.14
CA VAL A 709 21.55 6.84 -0.77
C VAL A 709 20.55 7.99 -0.83
N LEU A 710 20.99 9.16 -0.41
CA LEU A 710 20.23 10.40 -0.34
C LEU A 710 20.90 11.45 -1.25
N PRO A 711 20.68 11.39 -2.57
CA PRO A 711 21.23 12.40 -3.50
C PRO A 711 20.50 13.73 -3.37
N GLY A 712 21.16 14.82 -3.72
CA GLY A 712 20.62 16.19 -3.53
C GLY A 712 19.26 16.44 -4.17
N ASP A 713 18.95 15.80 -5.29
CA ASP A 713 17.66 15.86 -6.00
C ASP A 713 16.54 15.04 -5.33
N ALA A 714 16.86 14.24 -4.31
CA ALA A 714 15.89 13.40 -3.60
C ALA A 714 15.23 14.08 -2.39
N ALA A 715 15.59 15.32 -2.07
CA ALA A 715 15.15 16.02 -0.85
C ALA A 715 13.61 16.06 -0.69
N GLN A 716 12.87 16.26 -1.80
CA GLN A 716 11.41 16.34 -1.80
C GLN A 716 10.72 15.00 -1.52
N GLY A 717 11.40 13.88 -1.73
CA GLY A 717 10.85 12.54 -1.47
C GLY A 717 11.12 12.01 -0.06
N LEU A 718 11.73 12.82 0.82
CA LEU A 718 12.04 12.42 2.18
C LEU A 718 10.89 12.73 3.13
N SER A 719 10.58 11.77 3.98
CA SER A 719 9.68 11.92 5.12
C SER A 719 10.23 11.14 6.32
N ARG A 720 9.75 11.43 7.51
CA ARG A 720 10.15 10.67 8.71
C ARG A 720 9.96 9.17 8.53
N PRO A 721 8.80 8.66 8.10
CA PRO A 721 8.63 7.22 7.88
C PRO A 721 9.55 6.63 6.83
N TRP A 722 9.88 7.41 5.78
CA TRP A 722 10.83 6.97 4.77
C TRP A 722 12.23 6.76 5.37
N VAL A 723 12.72 7.77 6.11
CA VAL A 723 14.05 7.71 6.76
C VAL A 723 14.08 6.60 7.81
N TYR A 724 13.05 6.52 8.64
CA TYR A 724 12.88 5.47 9.65
C TYR A 724 12.96 4.07 9.02
N THR A 725 12.17 3.84 7.96
CA THR A 725 12.15 2.56 7.26
C THR A 725 13.51 2.24 6.64
N ALA A 726 14.09 3.17 5.88
CA ALA A 726 15.33 2.92 5.16
C ALA A 726 16.52 2.66 6.11
N PHE A 727 16.63 3.43 7.20
CA PHE A 727 17.73 3.31 8.16
C PHE A 727 17.61 2.04 9.01
N GLY A 728 16.40 1.56 9.27
CA GLY A 728 16.13 0.31 9.98
C GLY A 728 16.42 -0.96 9.18
N ARG A 729 16.88 -0.89 7.93
CA ARG A 729 17.12 -2.09 7.09
C ARG A 729 18.46 -2.75 7.29
N GLY A 730 19.43 -2.08 7.89
CA GLY A 730 20.71 -2.68 8.28
C GLY A 730 20.63 -3.41 9.61
N GLU A 731 21.21 -4.62 9.70
CA GLU A 731 21.29 -5.36 10.96
C GLU A 731 22.56 -5.03 11.74
N ARG A 732 23.70 -5.03 11.04
CA ARG A 732 25.04 -4.86 11.62
C ARG A 732 25.72 -3.58 11.17
N HIS A 733 25.38 -3.09 9.97
CA HIS A 733 25.99 -1.91 9.40
C HIS A 733 24.99 -1.08 8.58
N LEU A 734 25.07 0.23 8.74
CA LEU A 734 24.35 1.26 7.97
C LEU A 734 25.36 2.29 7.46
N SER A 735 25.47 2.40 6.15
CA SER A 735 26.15 3.53 5.49
C SER A 735 25.12 4.49 4.91
N VAL A 736 25.21 5.77 5.23
CA VAL A 736 24.34 6.82 4.66
C VAL A 736 25.16 7.68 3.71
N VAL A 737 24.92 7.56 2.41
CA VAL A 737 25.50 8.42 1.37
C VAL A 737 24.64 9.69 1.31
N HIS A 738 25.18 10.76 1.89
CA HIS A 738 24.42 11.96 2.27
C HIS A 738 24.77 13.17 1.39
N GLY A 739 23.81 13.60 0.57
CA GLY A 739 23.92 14.78 -0.31
C GLY A 739 22.74 15.74 -0.19
N VAL A 740 21.85 15.57 0.80
CA VAL A 740 20.62 16.38 0.97
C VAL A 740 20.73 17.43 2.09
N ASP A 741 21.92 17.63 2.66
CA ASP A 741 22.21 18.63 3.70
C ASP A 741 21.10 18.74 4.78
N GLN A 742 20.50 19.91 4.95
CA GLN A 742 19.47 20.19 5.95
C GLN A 742 18.12 19.53 5.65
N ALA A 743 17.91 18.96 4.46
CA ALA A 743 16.65 18.29 4.14
C ALA A 743 16.46 16.99 4.94
N LEU A 744 17.54 16.28 5.31
CA LEU A 744 17.45 15.08 6.13
C LEU A 744 16.96 15.38 7.56
N PRO A 745 17.59 16.26 8.35
CA PRO A 745 17.07 16.61 9.68
C PRO A 745 15.67 17.28 9.59
N HIS A 746 15.39 18.07 8.56
CA HIS A 746 14.06 18.63 8.34
C HIS A 746 13.01 17.53 8.11
N ALA A 747 13.30 16.57 7.25
CA ALA A 747 12.38 15.46 6.97
C ALA A 747 12.07 14.65 8.25
N VAL A 748 13.07 14.37 9.06
CA VAL A 748 12.89 13.66 10.33
C VAL A 748 12.05 14.47 11.31
N ALA A 749 12.34 15.76 11.48
CA ALA A 749 11.66 16.58 12.48
C ALA A 749 10.25 17.03 12.06
N GLN A 750 10.03 17.37 10.75
CA GLN A 750 8.89 18.16 10.30
C GLN A 750 8.03 17.49 9.24
N VAL A 751 8.50 16.44 8.53
CA VAL A 751 7.73 15.81 7.46
C VAL A 751 7.14 14.48 7.95
N PRO A 752 5.85 14.46 8.37
CA PRO A 752 5.17 13.26 8.83
C PRO A 752 4.92 12.27 7.67
N ALA A 753 4.20 11.19 7.95
CA ALA A 753 3.62 10.33 6.93
C ALA A 753 2.68 11.15 6.04
N GLN A 754 2.64 10.81 4.75
CA GLN A 754 1.62 11.33 3.86
C GLN A 754 0.24 10.91 4.37
N GLU A 755 -0.65 11.86 4.53
CA GLU A 755 -2.02 11.59 4.91
C GLU A 755 -2.72 10.79 3.81
N ARG A 756 -3.55 9.84 4.24
CA ARG A 756 -4.37 9.02 3.37
C ARG A 756 -5.81 9.12 3.83
N THR A 757 -6.69 9.49 2.93
CA THR A 757 -8.13 9.49 3.18
C THR A 757 -8.65 8.06 3.03
N THR A 758 -9.24 7.52 4.11
CA THR A 758 -9.80 6.17 4.20
C THR A 758 -11.12 6.20 4.94
N ARG A 759 -12.02 5.28 4.64
CA ARG A 759 -13.31 5.11 5.31
C ARG A 759 -13.29 4.06 6.41
N LEU A 760 -12.22 3.25 6.47
CA LEU A 760 -12.14 2.12 7.41
C LEU A 760 -12.24 2.56 8.87
N ARG A 761 -11.55 3.66 9.24
CA ARG A 761 -11.59 4.15 10.63
C ARG A 761 -13.00 4.55 11.07
N PRO A 762 -13.74 5.44 10.39
CA PRO A 762 -15.12 5.76 10.79
C PRO A 762 -16.04 4.55 10.75
N LEU A 763 -15.87 3.61 9.80
CA LEU A 763 -16.62 2.36 9.78
C LEU A 763 -16.38 1.51 11.04
N LEU A 764 -15.15 1.43 11.54
CA LEU A 764 -14.82 0.72 12.76
C LEU A 764 -15.34 1.43 14.03
N GLU A 765 -15.31 2.76 14.05
CA GLU A 765 -15.84 3.59 15.16
C GLU A 765 -17.36 3.53 15.27
N ALA A 766 -18.07 3.32 14.15
CA ALA A 766 -19.52 3.16 14.11
C ALA A 766 -20.01 1.77 14.56
N LEU A 767 -19.11 0.77 14.66
CA LEU A 767 -19.49 -0.56 15.11
C LEU A 767 -19.82 -0.57 16.61
N PRO A 768 -20.89 -1.28 17.05
CA PRO A 768 -21.21 -1.39 18.46
C PRO A 768 -20.03 -2.05 19.19
N THR A 769 -19.44 -1.32 20.13
CA THR A 769 -18.43 -1.87 21.03
C THR A 769 -19.10 -2.96 21.87
N PRO A 770 -18.51 -4.16 22.01
CA PRO A 770 -19.04 -5.14 22.95
C PRO A 770 -19.04 -4.48 24.32
N ASP A 771 -20.21 -4.41 24.96
CA ASP A 771 -20.41 -3.87 26.31
C ASP A 771 -19.27 -4.36 27.20
N ALA A 772 -18.53 -3.45 27.77
CA ALA A 772 -17.57 -3.77 28.81
C ALA A 772 -18.40 -4.40 29.91
N ALA A 773 -18.38 -5.72 29.99
CA ALA A 773 -19.07 -6.47 31.05
C ALA A 773 -18.60 -5.93 32.41
N PRO A 774 -19.52 -5.64 33.34
CA PRO A 774 -19.25 -5.00 34.63
C PRO A 774 -18.30 -5.81 35.52
#